data_5dc0bc328987e5685413548dac95a60b
#
_entry.id   5dc0bc328987e5685413548dac95a60b
#
_cell.length_a   1.000
_cell.length_b   1.000
_cell.length_c   1.000
_cell.angle_alpha   90.00
_cell.angle_beta   90.00
_cell.angle_gamma   90.00
#
_symmetry.space_group_name_H-M   'P 1'
#
loop_
_entity.id
_entity.type
_entity.pdbx_description
1 polymer ?
#
loop_
_entity_poly.entity_id
_entity_poly.type
_entity_poly.pdbx_seq_one_letter_code
_entity_poly.pdbx_strand_id
1 'polypeptide(L)'
;MFGLDNIKGIGPSTINKLNKLDIYNMEDLINYFPYKYHILKKTSLNEEKVVVSGKILSIPTVSFFKKMNRLSFTMEIDNRIFNVTIFNRLFLKDKLTINKVVTVVGKLEKNTITASDIYLYDIGGNINIIPVYHLVKGLTSKNITKYINEAINTSYIYDYIPEILSNKYNFISKKDAIYKVNNPLSMEDIDISRDRLKYEELFIYSLKMNYLKSKKDNKGTSIIVNKTRINEFILSLSYSLTKDQLHALEDIFKDMESPSRMNRLVEGDVGSGKTIVALITMYAYFLNGYQSSLMAPTEILAIQHYNNMINLFKDFNVNVALITSSTKKSEKNKIYEGISNGSINMVIGTHSLLNEDLEFNNLGLVVTDEQHRFGVNQRRNLRNKGNNVDVLYLSATPIPRTYALTLFGDMDISIIESKISGRKEITTKVFKNNQTDEYLNMIYKELKEGHQVYIVSPLIESEDESLDIKKLRDKFSLAFKNYNIDILHGKMKSKEKDEIMNKYKNHEIDILISTTVIEVGVDVKNATMIVIFDAERFGLATLHQLRGRVGRNDLESYCLLISNKETERLKIMESIHDGFKLSEEDFRLRGSGDLFGTRQHGDMNFKVAKLPRDIDVLKHTSEDSKEILKNIDNYSLLQGIIKDIRKKD
;
A
#
# COMPACT_ATOMS: atom_id res chain seq x y z
N MET A 1 -20.39 25.65 -11.53
CA MET A 1 -20.78 24.21 -11.34
C MET A 1 -22.29 24.17 -11.13
N PHE A 2 -23.01 23.39 -11.90
CA PHE A 2 -24.44 23.21 -11.69
C PHE A 2 -24.64 22.35 -10.44
N GLY A 3 -25.50 22.82 -9.51
CA GLY A 3 -25.80 22.10 -8.29
C GLY A 3 -26.65 20.84 -8.56
N LEU A 4 -26.68 19.89 -7.61
CA LEU A 4 -27.51 18.67 -7.67
C LEU A 4 -29.02 18.98 -7.70
N ASP A 5 -29.43 20.14 -7.24
CA ASP A 5 -30.80 20.65 -7.23
C ASP A 5 -31.39 20.89 -8.63
N ASN A 6 -30.57 21.01 -9.65
CA ASN A 6 -31.00 21.12 -11.04
C ASN A 6 -31.45 19.79 -11.68
N ILE A 7 -31.24 18.67 -10.99
CA ILE A 7 -31.64 17.34 -11.48
C ILE A 7 -33.07 17.03 -11.05
N LYS A 8 -33.92 16.69 -12.00
CA LYS A 8 -35.33 16.36 -11.77
C LYS A 8 -35.46 15.18 -10.79
N GLY A 9 -36.09 15.45 -9.64
CA GLY A 9 -36.30 14.45 -8.59
C GLY A 9 -35.27 14.42 -7.48
N ILE A 10 -34.31 15.36 -7.47
CA ILE A 10 -33.40 15.57 -6.37
C ILE A 10 -33.87 16.79 -5.56
N GLY A 11 -34.37 16.56 -4.36
CA GLY A 11 -34.71 17.60 -3.39
C GLY A 11 -33.74 17.61 -2.20
N PRO A 12 -33.88 18.53 -1.24
CA PRO A 12 -32.98 18.69 -0.10
C PRO A 12 -32.69 17.39 0.70
N SER A 13 -33.77 16.59 0.92
CA SER A 13 -33.61 15.28 1.59
C SER A 13 -32.77 14.28 0.79
N THR A 14 -32.84 14.33 -0.56
CA THR A 14 -32.04 13.48 -1.45
C THR A 14 -30.59 13.95 -1.50
N ILE A 15 -30.36 15.26 -1.54
CA ILE A 15 -29.01 15.84 -1.47
C ILE A 15 -28.30 15.39 -0.19
N ASN A 16 -28.95 15.45 0.96
CA ASN A 16 -28.38 14.98 2.23
C ASN A 16 -28.01 13.49 2.21
N LYS A 17 -28.72 12.66 1.42
CA LYS A 17 -28.40 11.24 1.26
C LYS A 17 -27.24 11.05 0.28
N LEU A 18 -27.17 11.84 -0.80
CA LEU A 18 -26.07 11.83 -1.75
C LEU A 18 -24.77 12.31 -1.11
N ASN A 19 -24.81 13.34 -0.26
CA ASN A 19 -23.66 13.81 0.49
C ASN A 19 -23.06 12.73 1.43
N LYS A 20 -23.88 11.80 1.95
CA LYS A 20 -23.39 10.64 2.71
C LYS A 20 -22.67 9.59 1.86
N LEU A 21 -22.75 9.71 0.53
CA LEU A 21 -22.04 8.89 -0.45
C LEU A 21 -20.89 9.68 -1.10
N ASP A 22 -20.48 10.81 -0.50
CA ASP A 22 -19.47 11.73 -1.02
C ASP A 22 -19.82 12.31 -2.41
N ILE A 23 -21.12 12.46 -2.69
CA ILE A 23 -21.63 13.06 -3.93
C ILE A 23 -22.17 14.45 -3.59
N TYR A 24 -21.38 15.49 -3.84
CA TYR A 24 -21.68 16.89 -3.49
C TYR A 24 -22.11 17.73 -4.69
N ASN A 25 -21.76 17.34 -5.89
CA ASN A 25 -22.02 18.06 -7.12
C ASN A 25 -22.36 17.12 -8.29
N MET A 26 -22.64 17.68 -9.44
CA MET A 26 -23.03 16.94 -10.64
C MET A 26 -21.91 16.08 -11.20
N GLU A 27 -20.65 16.55 -11.10
CA GLU A 27 -19.48 15.80 -11.54
C GLU A 27 -19.25 14.56 -10.66
N ASP A 28 -19.42 14.67 -9.34
CA ASP A 28 -19.34 13.52 -8.44
C ASP A 28 -20.39 12.47 -8.78
N LEU A 29 -21.62 12.91 -9.10
CA LEU A 29 -22.72 12.01 -9.46
C LEU A 29 -22.47 11.28 -10.78
N ILE A 30 -22.02 11.97 -11.82
CA ILE A 30 -21.69 11.39 -13.14
C ILE A 30 -20.56 10.36 -13.01
N ASN A 31 -19.60 10.60 -12.11
CA ASN A 31 -18.47 9.71 -11.85
C ASN A 31 -18.74 8.72 -10.69
N TYR A 32 -20.01 8.48 -10.35
CA TYR A 32 -20.40 7.48 -9.36
C TYR A 32 -20.75 6.16 -10.06
N PHE A 33 -19.83 5.20 -10.08
CA PHE A 33 -19.94 3.98 -10.87
C PHE A 33 -20.44 2.78 -10.06
N PRO A 34 -21.10 1.79 -10.71
CA PRO A 34 -21.50 0.55 -10.07
C PRO A 34 -20.28 -0.27 -9.64
N TYR A 35 -20.30 -0.82 -8.42
CA TYR A 35 -19.23 -1.70 -7.95
C TYR A 35 -19.37 -3.15 -8.42
N LYS A 36 -20.62 -3.57 -8.76
CA LYS A 36 -20.95 -4.88 -9.34
C LYS A 36 -22.22 -4.81 -10.20
N TYR A 37 -22.49 -5.90 -10.90
CA TYR A 37 -23.72 -6.08 -11.71
C TYR A 37 -24.42 -7.36 -11.32
N HIS A 38 -25.77 -7.34 -11.27
CA HIS A 38 -26.60 -8.53 -11.23
C HIS A 38 -27.00 -8.89 -12.66
N ILE A 39 -26.56 -10.06 -13.11
CA ILE A 39 -26.87 -10.58 -14.44
C ILE A 39 -28.09 -11.48 -14.30
N LEU A 40 -29.22 -11.08 -14.90
CA LEU A 40 -30.43 -11.85 -14.96
C LEU A 40 -30.53 -12.46 -16.37
N LYS A 41 -30.34 -13.77 -16.45
CA LYS A 41 -30.58 -14.56 -17.65
C LYS A 41 -31.58 -15.65 -17.28
N LYS A 42 -32.67 -15.83 -18.07
CA LYS A 42 -33.59 -16.94 -17.86
C LYS A 42 -32.83 -18.24 -17.83
N THR A 43 -33.12 -19.07 -16.83
CA THR A 43 -32.55 -20.39 -16.64
C THR A 43 -33.59 -21.45 -16.98
N SER A 44 -33.10 -22.68 -17.16
CA SER A 44 -33.98 -23.86 -17.26
C SER A 44 -34.58 -24.16 -15.88
N LEU A 45 -35.81 -24.69 -15.87
CA LEU A 45 -36.47 -25.22 -14.66
C LEU A 45 -35.79 -26.49 -14.10
N ASN A 46 -34.77 -27.01 -14.77
CA ASN A 46 -33.97 -28.15 -14.29
C ASN A 46 -32.80 -27.72 -13.41
N GLU A 47 -32.55 -26.43 -13.23
CA GLU A 47 -31.47 -25.92 -12.43
C GLU A 47 -31.92 -25.68 -10.98
N GLU A 48 -31.03 -25.87 -10.01
CA GLU A 48 -31.29 -25.59 -8.58
C GLU A 48 -31.52 -24.09 -8.31
N LYS A 49 -30.74 -23.23 -8.97
CA LYS A 49 -30.92 -21.78 -8.95
C LYS A 49 -31.60 -21.31 -10.22
N VAL A 50 -32.77 -20.72 -10.06
CA VAL A 50 -33.58 -20.32 -11.20
C VAL A 50 -33.78 -18.81 -11.28
N VAL A 51 -33.79 -18.33 -12.54
CA VAL A 51 -34.26 -16.98 -12.92
C VAL A 51 -35.36 -17.21 -13.92
N VAL A 52 -36.60 -17.08 -13.48
CA VAL A 52 -37.79 -17.45 -14.28
C VAL A 52 -38.84 -16.35 -14.26
N SER A 53 -39.48 -16.12 -15.39
CA SER A 53 -40.59 -15.19 -15.48
C SER A 53 -41.90 -15.96 -15.60
N GLY A 54 -42.93 -15.47 -14.96
CA GLY A 54 -44.25 -16.10 -15.02
C GLY A 54 -45.35 -15.17 -14.53
N LYS A 55 -46.58 -15.62 -14.74
CA LYS A 55 -47.80 -14.89 -14.43
C LYS A 55 -48.31 -15.25 -13.04
N ILE A 56 -48.62 -14.25 -12.23
CA ILE A 56 -49.17 -14.46 -10.90
C ILE A 56 -50.60 -14.96 -10.98
N LEU A 57 -50.89 -16.08 -10.30
CA LEU A 57 -52.20 -16.71 -10.28
C LEU A 57 -53.02 -16.47 -8.99
N SER A 58 -52.34 -16.18 -7.86
CA SER A 58 -53.02 -15.98 -6.56
C SER A 58 -52.65 -14.69 -5.90
N ILE A 59 -53.52 -14.18 -5.05
CA ILE A 59 -53.26 -13.05 -4.16
C ILE A 59 -52.16 -13.45 -3.17
N PRO A 60 -51.12 -12.61 -2.97
CA PRO A 60 -50.05 -12.92 -2.01
C PRO A 60 -50.55 -13.02 -0.57
N THR A 61 -50.25 -14.14 0.08
CA THR A 61 -50.55 -14.37 1.50
C THR A 61 -49.34 -14.08 2.38
N VAL A 62 -49.61 -13.53 3.56
CA VAL A 62 -48.57 -13.23 4.54
C VAL A 62 -48.67 -14.20 5.71
N SER A 63 -47.57 -14.82 6.07
CA SER A 63 -47.44 -15.64 7.27
C SER A 63 -46.16 -15.26 8.03
N PHE A 64 -46.15 -15.52 9.34
CA PHE A 64 -45.01 -15.26 10.19
C PHE A 64 -44.35 -16.60 10.55
N PHE A 65 -43.03 -16.71 10.33
CA PHE A 65 -42.28 -17.89 10.69
C PHE A 65 -41.05 -17.48 11.53
N LYS A 66 -41.06 -17.90 12.78
CA LYS A 66 -40.06 -17.46 13.80
C LYS A 66 -40.06 -15.91 13.89
N LYS A 67 -39.00 -15.24 13.59
CA LYS A 67 -38.89 -13.76 13.59
C LYS A 67 -38.92 -13.15 12.17
N MET A 68 -39.33 -13.93 11.15
CA MET A 68 -39.33 -13.49 9.75
C MET A 68 -40.70 -13.46 9.16
N ASN A 69 -40.98 -12.43 8.34
CA ASN A 69 -42.19 -12.32 7.54
C ASN A 69 -42.04 -13.15 6.26
N ARG A 70 -42.99 -14.01 5.94
CA ARG A 70 -43.05 -14.83 4.76
C ARG A 70 -44.19 -14.37 3.87
N LEU A 71 -43.91 -14.02 2.61
CA LEU A 71 -44.88 -13.72 1.58
C LEU A 71 -44.89 -14.89 0.61
N SER A 72 -46.11 -15.46 0.33
CA SER A 72 -46.25 -16.61 -0.56
C SER A 72 -47.38 -16.37 -1.56
N PHE A 73 -47.18 -16.78 -2.80
CA PHE A 73 -48.15 -16.72 -3.88
C PHE A 73 -47.86 -17.82 -4.93
N THR A 74 -48.82 -18.10 -5.79
CA THR A 74 -48.65 -19.05 -6.92
C THR A 74 -48.45 -18.28 -8.21
N MET A 75 -47.56 -18.83 -9.05
CA MET A 75 -47.33 -18.31 -10.41
C MET A 75 -47.23 -19.42 -11.42
N GLU A 76 -47.63 -19.12 -12.66
CA GLU A 76 -47.51 -19.98 -13.81
C GLU A 76 -46.22 -19.67 -14.59
N ILE A 77 -45.42 -20.69 -14.82
CA ILE A 77 -44.16 -20.62 -15.58
C ILE A 77 -44.20 -21.80 -16.58
N ASP A 78 -44.08 -21.54 -17.87
CA ASP A 78 -44.08 -22.56 -18.93
C ASP A 78 -45.21 -23.59 -18.77
N ASN A 79 -46.44 -23.11 -18.55
CA ASN A 79 -47.66 -23.90 -18.31
C ASN A 79 -47.63 -24.83 -17.07
N ARG A 80 -46.75 -24.56 -16.13
CA ARG A 80 -46.65 -25.24 -14.82
C ARG A 80 -46.85 -24.28 -13.68
N ILE A 81 -47.48 -24.75 -12.61
CA ILE A 81 -47.77 -23.94 -11.43
C ILE A 81 -46.70 -24.15 -10.36
N PHE A 82 -46.13 -23.05 -9.87
CA PHE A 82 -45.15 -23.05 -8.81
C PHE A 82 -45.60 -22.21 -7.62
N ASN A 83 -45.26 -22.65 -6.42
CA ASN A 83 -45.40 -21.86 -5.23
C ASN A 83 -44.15 -21.00 -5.03
N VAL A 84 -44.31 -19.68 -4.98
CA VAL A 84 -43.20 -18.76 -4.74
C VAL A 84 -43.28 -18.21 -3.31
N THR A 85 -42.15 -18.27 -2.61
CA THR A 85 -42.02 -17.79 -1.26
C THR A 85 -40.84 -16.82 -1.16
N ILE A 86 -41.05 -15.64 -0.56
CA ILE A 86 -40.00 -14.68 -0.26
C ILE A 86 -40.08 -14.20 1.18
N PHE A 87 -38.94 -14.01 1.83
CA PHE A 87 -38.83 -13.58 3.23
C PHE A 87 -38.48 -12.11 3.35
N ASN A 88 -39.02 -11.45 4.40
CA ASN A 88 -38.71 -10.06 4.77
C ASN A 88 -38.94 -9.01 3.65
N ARG A 89 -39.90 -9.24 2.76
CA ARG A 89 -40.23 -8.35 1.63
C ARG A 89 -41.72 -7.99 1.59
N LEU A 90 -42.35 -7.64 2.74
CA LEU A 90 -43.77 -7.31 2.83
C LEU A 90 -44.20 -6.18 1.90
N PHE A 91 -43.33 -5.24 1.59
CA PHE A 91 -43.61 -4.11 0.70
C PHE A 91 -43.95 -4.53 -0.74
N LEU A 92 -43.70 -5.82 -1.10
CA LEU A 92 -44.07 -6.37 -2.40
C LEU A 92 -45.56 -6.81 -2.43
N LYS A 93 -46.24 -7.00 -1.30
CA LYS A 93 -47.58 -7.56 -1.23
C LYS A 93 -48.54 -6.84 -2.17
N ASP A 94 -48.63 -5.53 -2.09
CA ASP A 94 -49.58 -4.72 -2.87
C ASP A 94 -49.15 -4.53 -4.36
N LYS A 95 -47.90 -4.90 -4.67
CA LYS A 95 -47.35 -4.79 -6.04
C LYS A 95 -47.45 -6.06 -6.83
N LEU A 96 -47.69 -7.20 -6.18
CA LEU A 96 -47.84 -8.52 -6.77
C LEU A 96 -49.35 -8.82 -7.01
N THR A 97 -49.88 -8.30 -8.09
CA THR A 97 -51.30 -8.45 -8.44
C THR A 97 -51.50 -9.66 -9.38
N ILE A 98 -52.68 -10.28 -9.32
CA ILE A 98 -53.08 -11.37 -10.22
C ILE A 98 -52.93 -10.92 -11.68
N ASN A 99 -52.56 -11.85 -12.55
CA ASN A 99 -52.24 -11.66 -13.98
C ASN A 99 -51.01 -10.82 -14.30
N LYS A 100 -50.29 -10.30 -13.32
CA LYS A 100 -49.05 -9.60 -13.56
C LYS A 100 -47.93 -10.57 -13.85
N VAL A 101 -47.11 -10.28 -14.87
CA VAL A 101 -45.89 -11.04 -15.14
C VAL A 101 -44.73 -10.47 -14.29
N VAL A 102 -44.04 -11.34 -13.58
CA VAL A 102 -42.91 -11.01 -12.75
C VAL A 102 -41.79 -11.99 -13.00
N THR A 103 -40.52 -11.54 -12.74
CA THR A 103 -39.37 -12.40 -12.76
C THR A 103 -38.94 -12.72 -11.33
N VAL A 104 -38.76 -14.01 -11.06
CA VAL A 104 -38.33 -14.52 -9.77
C VAL A 104 -36.94 -15.10 -9.89
N VAL A 105 -36.06 -14.69 -8.94
CA VAL A 105 -34.72 -15.25 -8.76
C VAL A 105 -34.74 -16.03 -7.44
N GLY A 106 -34.37 -17.30 -7.47
CA GLY A 106 -34.43 -18.10 -6.26
C GLY A 106 -33.90 -19.52 -6.43
N LYS A 107 -34.12 -20.31 -5.38
CA LYS A 107 -33.82 -21.75 -5.37
C LYS A 107 -35.09 -22.53 -5.65
N LEU A 108 -35.05 -23.44 -6.67
CA LEU A 108 -36.16 -24.31 -7.01
C LEU A 108 -36.00 -25.66 -6.29
N GLU A 109 -37.03 -26.02 -5.52
CA GLU A 109 -37.14 -27.36 -4.90
C GLU A 109 -38.52 -27.94 -5.21
N LYS A 110 -38.55 -28.95 -6.08
CA LYS A 110 -39.81 -29.53 -6.63
C LYS A 110 -40.67 -28.44 -7.29
N ASN A 111 -41.82 -28.13 -6.71
CA ASN A 111 -42.76 -27.09 -7.23
C ASN A 111 -42.75 -25.82 -6.36
N THR A 112 -41.69 -25.59 -5.57
CA THR A 112 -41.60 -24.41 -4.72
C THR A 112 -40.32 -23.63 -5.07
N ILE A 113 -40.45 -22.33 -5.29
CA ILE A 113 -39.33 -21.41 -5.49
C ILE A 113 -39.16 -20.57 -4.24
N THR A 114 -38.05 -20.75 -3.54
CA THR A 114 -37.63 -19.85 -2.47
C THR A 114 -36.90 -18.68 -3.10
N ALA A 115 -37.62 -17.55 -3.26
CA ALA A 115 -37.10 -16.37 -3.94
C ALA A 115 -36.12 -15.60 -3.06
N SER A 116 -34.99 -15.22 -3.64
CA SER A 116 -34.05 -14.22 -3.09
C SER A 116 -34.46 -12.81 -3.52
N ASP A 117 -34.94 -12.65 -4.76
CA ASP A 117 -35.44 -11.40 -5.32
C ASP A 117 -36.60 -11.60 -6.29
N ILE A 118 -37.46 -10.56 -6.41
CA ILE A 118 -38.60 -10.52 -7.36
C ILE A 118 -38.55 -9.19 -8.11
N TYR A 119 -38.49 -9.26 -9.44
CA TYR A 119 -38.56 -8.12 -10.34
C TYR A 119 -39.97 -8.01 -10.91
N LEU A 120 -40.59 -6.84 -10.83
CA LEU A 120 -41.98 -6.59 -11.19
C LEU A 120 -42.20 -6.42 -12.70
N TYR A 121 -41.37 -7.08 -13.52
CA TYR A 121 -41.41 -7.07 -14.97
C TYR A 121 -40.88 -8.42 -15.54
N ASP A 122 -41.19 -8.71 -16.78
CA ASP A 122 -40.60 -9.83 -17.50
C ASP A 122 -39.26 -9.45 -18.07
N ILE A 123 -38.21 -10.23 -17.79
CA ILE A 123 -36.88 -10.02 -18.37
C ILE A 123 -36.81 -10.47 -19.86
N GLY A 124 -37.86 -11.08 -20.41
CA GLY A 124 -37.85 -11.58 -21.78
C GLY A 124 -36.83 -12.68 -22.04
N GLY A 125 -36.42 -12.85 -23.30
CA GLY A 125 -35.35 -13.78 -23.70
C GLY A 125 -33.95 -13.17 -23.60
N ASN A 126 -33.81 -11.89 -23.29
CA ASN A 126 -32.55 -11.17 -23.28
C ASN A 126 -31.88 -11.21 -21.90
N ILE A 127 -30.55 -11.07 -21.90
CA ILE A 127 -29.81 -10.87 -20.68
C ILE A 127 -30.13 -9.46 -20.15
N ASN A 128 -30.56 -9.38 -18.91
CA ASN A 128 -30.80 -8.09 -18.24
C ASN A 128 -29.71 -7.86 -17.19
N ILE A 129 -28.94 -6.79 -17.33
CA ILE A 129 -27.78 -6.47 -16.48
C ILE A 129 -28.15 -5.26 -15.64
N ILE A 130 -28.20 -5.46 -14.33
CA ILE A 130 -28.62 -4.43 -13.37
C ILE A 130 -27.40 -3.92 -12.61
N PRO A 131 -27.08 -2.62 -12.71
CA PRO A 131 -25.99 -2.02 -11.95
C PRO A 131 -26.33 -1.96 -10.46
N VAL A 132 -25.33 -2.24 -9.61
CA VAL A 132 -25.43 -2.20 -8.14
C VAL A 132 -24.44 -1.19 -7.61
N TYR A 133 -24.95 -0.24 -6.82
CA TYR A 133 -24.17 0.83 -6.23
C TYR A 133 -24.09 0.65 -4.70
N HIS A 134 -23.07 1.25 -4.07
CA HIS A 134 -23.10 1.47 -2.64
C HIS A 134 -24.21 2.45 -2.32
N LEU A 135 -25.06 2.14 -1.34
CA LEU A 135 -26.27 2.88 -1.08
C LEU A 135 -26.43 3.19 0.41
N VAL A 136 -27.09 4.31 0.69
CA VAL A 136 -27.59 4.64 2.04
C VAL A 136 -29.10 4.39 2.14
N LYS A 137 -29.62 4.24 3.35
CA LYS A 137 -31.05 3.99 3.60
C LYS A 137 -31.92 5.03 2.90
N GLY A 138 -32.83 4.58 2.06
CA GLY A 138 -33.78 5.43 1.33
C GLY A 138 -33.30 5.89 -0.06
N LEU A 139 -32.18 5.36 -0.58
CA LEU A 139 -31.80 5.40 -2.00
C LEU A 139 -31.82 3.99 -2.57
N THR A 140 -32.09 3.87 -3.87
CA THR A 140 -32.04 2.61 -4.62
C THR A 140 -31.11 2.75 -5.82
N SER A 141 -30.58 1.63 -6.33
CA SER A 141 -29.78 1.65 -7.57
C SER A 141 -30.54 2.31 -8.72
N LYS A 142 -31.85 2.06 -8.84
CA LYS A 142 -32.70 2.67 -9.86
C LYS A 142 -32.76 4.21 -9.74
N ASN A 143 -32.78 4.74 -8.50
CA ASN A 143 -32.74 6.19 -8.29
C ASN A 143 -31.40 6.77 -8.78
N ILE A 144 -30.28 6.14 -8.38
CA ILE A 144 -28.94 6.58 -8.76
C ILE A 144 -28.79 6.55 -10.29
N THR A 145 -29.12 5.43 -10.95
CA THR A 145 -29.08 5.34 -12.43
C THR A 145 -29.94 6.44 -13.10
N LYS A 146 -31.15 6.69 -12.59
CA LYS A 146 -32.02 7.76 -13.10
C LYS A 146 -31.37 9.13 -12.97
N TYR A 147 -30.78 9.44 -11.81
CA TYR A 147 -30.14 10.73 -11.57
C TYR A 147 -28.89 10.92 -12.43
N ILE A 148 -28.09 9.86 -12.61
CA ILE A 148 -26.93 9.87 -13.52
C ILE A 148 -27.37 10.12 -14.96
N ASN A 149 -28.41 9.43 -15.45
CA ASN A 149 -28.93 9.61 -16.80
C ASN A 149 -29.42 11.05 -17.05
N GLU A 150 -30.12 11.64 -16.08
CA GLU A 150 -30.55 13.02 -16.16
C GLU A 150 -29.34 13.99 -16.16
N ALA A 151 -28.35 13.73 -15.31
CA ALA A 151 -27.11 14.50 -15.27
C ALA A 151 -26.33 14.45 -16.59
N ILE A 152 -26.22 13.27 -17.22
CA ILE A 152 -25.58 13.09 -18.54
C ILE A 152 -26.26 13.92 -19.64
N ASN A 153 -27.60 14.07 -19.54
CA ASN A 153 -28.39 14.80 -20.54
C ASN A 153 -28.36 16.31 -20.32
N THR A 154 -28.16 16.76 -19.07
CA THR A 154 -28.24 18.19 -18.71
C THR A 154 -26.89 18.85 -18.55
N SER A 155 -25.80 18.08 -18.49
CA SER A 155 -24.45 18.61 -18.29
C SER A 155 -23.55 18.41 -19.51
N TYR A 156 -22.61 19.32 -19.66
CA TYR A 156 -21.48 19.13 -20.58
C TYR A 156 -20.45 18.20 -19.91
N ILE A 157 -20.11 17.10 -20.58
CA ILE A 157 -19.13 16.13 -20.11
C ILE A 157 -17.80 16.39 -20.80
N TYR A 158 -16.81 16.86 -20.03
CA TYR A 158 -15.46 17.06 -20.55
C TYR A 158 -14.77 15.73 -20.78
N ASP A 159 -14.31 15.50 -22.02
CA ASP A 159 -13.46 14.36 -22.38
C ASP A 159 -11.99 14.79 -22.31
N TYR A 160 -11.25 14.20 -21.37
CA TYR A 160 -9.86 14.55 -21.13
C TYR A 160 -8.87 13.74 -21.97
N ILE A 161 -9.34 12.69 -22.69
CA ILE A 161 -8.47 11.94 -23.59
C ILE A 161 -8.40 12.68 -24.93
N PRO A 162 -7.19 13.07 -25.39
CA PRO A 162 -7.00 13.64 -26.70
C PRO A 162 -7.49 12.70 -27.83
N GLU A 163 -8.01 13.27 -28.91
CA GLU A 163 -8.55 12.52 -30.04
C GLU A 163 -7.52 11.54 -30.63
N ILE A 164 -6.25 11.91 -30.67
CA ILE A 164 -5.15 11.06 -31.14
C ILE A 164 -5.05 9.76 -30.32
N LEU A 165 -5.27 9.84 -29.00
CA LEU A 165 -5.24 8.68 -28.11
C LEU A 165 -6.56 7.88 -28.18
N SER A 166 -7.71 8.56 -28.32
CA SER A 166 -8.99 7.91 -28.54
C SER A 166 -8.96 7.07 -29.81
N ASN A 167 -8.39 7.57 -30.88
CA ASN A 167 -8.23 6.84 -32.16
C ASN A 167 -7.19 5.70 -32.02
N LYS A 168 -6.08 5.92 -31.32
CA LYS A 168 -5.03 4.89 -31.06
C LYS A 168 -5.59 3.64 -30.39
N TYR A 169 -6.51 3.82 -29.43
CA TYR A 169 -7.06 2.74 -28.61
C TYR A 169 -8.51 2.38 -28.98
N ASN A 170 -9.08 2.97 -30.02
CA ASN A 170 -10.48 2.79 -30.44
C ASN A 170 -11.50 3.03 -29.31
N PHE A 171 -11.27 4.08 -28.49
CA PHE A 171 -12.16 4.39 -27.39
C PHE A 171 -13.47 5.05 -27.87
N ILE A 172 -14.57 4.64 -27.24
CA ILE A 172 -15.86 5.34 -27.32
C ILE A 172 -15.76 6.69 -26.58
N SER A 173 -16.71 7.59 -26.86
CA SER A 173 -16.78 8.87 -26.14
C SER A 173 -16.94 8.69 -24.64
N LYS A 174 -16.45 9.63 -23.82
CA LYS A 174 -16.65 9.58 -22.36
C LYS A 174 -18.13 9.53 -21.99
N LYS A 175 -18.96 10.28 -22.72
CA LYS A 175 -20.42 10.29 -22.50
C LYS A 175 -21.04 8.90 -22.72
N ASP A 176 -20.68 8.24 -23.81
CA ASP A 176 -21.17 6.88 -24.09
C ASP A 176 -20.65 5.87 -23.08
N ALA A 177 -19.39 5.98 -22.67
CA ALA A 177 -18.83 5.10 -21.65
C ALA A 177 -19.57 5.23 -20.31
N ILE A 178 -19.85 6.46 -19.86
CA ILE A 178 -20.63 6.69 -18.63
C ILE A 178 -22.06 6.18 -18.78
N TYR A 179 -22.69 6.38 -19.93
CA TYR A 179 -24.05 5.88 -20.18
C TYR A 179 -24.09 4.36 -20.15
N LYS A 180 -23.22 3.68 -20.92
CA LYS A 180 -23.18 2.23 -21.03
C LYS A 180 -22.79 1.52 -19.74
N VAL A 181 -21.87 2.04 -18.95
CA VAL A 181 -21.50 1.45 -17.64
C VAL A 181 -22.66 1.49 -16.63
N ASN A 182 -23.56 2.48 -16.75
CA ASN A 182 -24.74 2.63 -15.89
C ASN A 182 -26.01 1.98 -16.47
N ASN A 183 -26.05 1.73 -17.79
CA ASN A 183 -27.17 1.12 -18.52
C ASN A 183 -26.68 0.04 -19.51
N PRO A 184 -25.94 -0.97 -19.06
CA PRO A 184 -25.34 -1.96 -19.95
C PRO A 184 -26.39 -2.87 -20.57
N LEU A 185 -26.31 -3.11 -21.88
CA LEU A 185 -27.09 -4.08 -22.61
C LEU A 185 -26.37 -5.41 -22.77
N SER A 186 -25.06 -5.41 -22.67
CA SER A 186 -24.18 -6.59 -22.77
C SER A 186 -23.02 -6.51 -21.78
N MET A 187 -22.31 -7.62 -21.61
CA MET A 187 -21.05 -7.61 -20.84
C MET A 187 -19.97 -6.80 -21.56
N GLU A 188 -19.95 -6.82 -22.87
CA GLU A 188 -19.06 -6.04 -23.72
C GLU A 188 -19.20 -4.53 -23.48
N ASP A 189 -20.44 -4.04 -23.32
CA ASP A 189 -20.69 -2.64 -22.96
C ASP A 189 -19.99 -2.24 -21.65
N ILE A 190 -19.98 -3.15 -20.67
CA ILE A 190 -19.32 -2.93 -19.39
C ILE A 190 -17.80 -2.88 -19.56
N ASP A 191 -17.24 -3.84 -20.29
CA ASP A 191 -15.80 -3.98 -20.47
C ASP A 191 -15.23 -2.78 -21.26
N ILE A 192 -15.79 -2.45 -22.42
CA ILE A 192 -15.38 -1.30 -23.24
C ILE A 192 -15.49 0.02 -22.44
N SER A 193 -16.59 0.18 -21.71
CA SER A 193 -16.79 1.40 -20.92
C SER A 193 -15.80 1.51 -19.77
N ARG A 194 -15.57 0.42 -19.05
CA ARG A 194 -14.60 0.40 -17.94
C ARG A 194 -13.18 0.63 -18.41
N ASP A 195 -12.79 0.02 -19.53
CA ASP A 195 -11.45 0.19 -20.08
C ASP A 195 -11.21 1.65 -20.49
N ARG A 196 -12.21 2.28 -21.11
CA ARG A 196 -12.17 3.70 -21.44
C ARG A 196 -12.04 4.61 -20.22
N LEU A 197 -12.89 4.40 -19.20
CA LEU A 197 -12.91 5.21 -17.98
C LEU A 197 -11.65 4.99 -17.13
N LYS A 198 -11.19 3.76 -17.05
CA LYS A 198 -9.94 3.36 -16.39
C LYS A 198 -8.73 4.05 -17.03
N TYR A 199 -8.66 4.01 -18.36
CA TYR A 199 -7.57 4.67 -19.09
C TYR A 199 -7.54 6.18 -18.82
N GLU A 200 -8.69 6.88 -18.86
CA GLU A 200 -8.74 8.31 -18.55
C GLU A 200 -8.26 8.62 -17.13
N GLU A 201 -8.73 7.85 -16.16
CA GLU A 201 -8.36 8.04 -14.74
C GLU A 201 -6.84 7.91 -14.55
N LEU A 202 -6.23 6.87 -15.12
CA LEU A 202 -4.80 6.62 -15.08
C LEU A 202 -4.00 7.60 -15.95
N PHE A 203 -4.54 8.06 -17.08
CA PHE A 203 -3.91 9.05 -17.93
C PHE A 203 -3.82 10.42 -17.26
N ILE A 204 -4.91 10.89 -16.63
CA ILE A 204 -4.91 12.13 -15.85
C ILE A 204 -3.90 12.05 -14.70
N TYR A 205 -3.85 10.92 -14.01
CA TYR A 205 -2.87 10.67 -12.97
C TYR A 205 -1.44 10.74 -13.51
N SER A 206 -1.13 9.99 -14.56
CA SER A 206 0.19 9.96 -15.20
C SER A 206 0.61 11.34 -15.74
N LEU A 207 -0.34 12.09 -16.29
CA LEU A 207 -0.10 13.46 -16.76
C LEU A 207 0.33 14.37 -15.61
N LYS A 208 -0.37 14.31 -14.47
CA LYS A 208 -0.03 15.09 -13.27
C LYS A 208 1.37 14.74 -12.78
N MET A 209 1.68 13.45 -12.65
CA MET A 209 2.98 12.97 -12.14
C MET A 209 4.13 13.36 -13.09
N ASN A 210 3.97 13.13 -14.39
CA ASN A 210 5.00 13.49 -15.37
C ASN A 210 5.19 14.99 -15.46
N TYR A 211 4.12 15.80 -15.28
CA TYR A 211 4.23 17.24 -15.23
C TYR A 211 5.01 17.71 -13.99
N LEU A 212 4.72 17.19 -12.80
CA LEU A 212 5.48 17.50 -11.59
C LEU A 212 6.96 17.09 -11.74
N LYS A 213 7.21 15.95 -12.39
CA LYS A 213 8.57 15.50 -12.71
C LYS A 213 9.29 16.42 -13.69
N SER A 214 8.59 16.96 -14.72
CA SER A 214 9.17 17.88 -15.71
C SER A 214 9.49 19.25 -15.12
N LYS A 215 8.86 19.61 -14.01
CA LYS A 215 9.11 20.87 -13.29
C LYS A 215 10.18 20.77 -12.21
N LYS A 216 10.95 19.67 -12.14
CA LYS A 216 12.11 19.63 -11.26
C LYS A 216 12.92 20.91 -11.48
N ASP A 217 13.08 21.69 -10.42
CA ASP A 217 13.93 22.88 -10.44
C ASP A 217 15.29 22.54 -11.01
N ASN A 218 15.68 23.22 -12.10
CA ASN A 218 17.01 23.11 -12.71
C ASN A 218 18.11 23.73 -11.82
N LYS A 219 17.97 23.60 -10.50
CA LYS A 219 18.89 24.16 -9.49
C LYS A 219 19.42 23.04 -8.61
N GLY A 220 20.00 22.02 -9.23
CA GLY A 220 20.79 21.00 -8.52
C GLY A 220 22.16 21.57 -8.11
N THR A 221 22.88 20.82 -7.30
CA THR A 221 24.24 21.17 -6.87
C THR A 221 25.27 21.06 -8.00
N SER A 222 24.97 20.29 -9.08
CA SER A 222 25.89 20.00 -10.21
C SER A 222 27.30 19.66 -9.75
N ILE A 223 27.43 18.64 -8.92
CA ILE A 223 28.67 18.23 -8.27
C ILE A 223 29.52 17.42 -9.23
N ILE A 224 30.82 17.73 -9.33
CA ILE A 224 31.77 16.92 -10.09
C ILE A 224 32.17 15.71 -9.23
N VAL A 225 31.84 14.51 -9.70
CA VAL A 225 32.12 13.26 -8.98
C VAL A 225 33.59 12.86 -9.12
N ASN A 226 34.34 12.90 -8.01
CA ASN A 226 35.74 12.45 -7.98
C ASN A 226 35.82 10.91 -7.91
N LYS A 227 35.72 10.27 -9.08
CA LYS A 227 35.70 8.80 -9.19
C LYS A 227 36.96 8.14 -8.62
N THR A 228 38.13 8.77 -8.69
CA THR A 228 39.37 8.22 -8.15
C THR A 228 39.32 8.08 -6.63
N ARG A 229 38.95 9.14 -5.92
CA ARG A 229 38.83 9.12 -4.46
C ARG A 229 37.71 8.20 -3.97
N ILE A 230 36.60 8.13 -4.71
CA ILE A 230 35.50 7.21 -4.40
C ILE A 230 35.96 5.76 -4.59
N ASN A 231 36.70 5.45 -5.64
CA ASN A 231 37.25 4.10 -5.86
C ASN A 231 38.27 3.72 -4.77
N GLU A 232 39.11 4.64 -4.31
CA GLU A 232 40.00 4.41 -3.15
C GLU A 232 39.20 4.01 -1.91
N PHE A 233 38.07 4.71 -1.64
CA PHE A 233 37.19 4.35 -0.54
C PHE A 233 36.53 2.99 -0.74
N ILE A 234 36.01 2.70 -1.95
CA ILE A 234 35.40 1.40 -2.27
C ILE A 234 36.40 0.25 -2.11
N LEU A 235 37.64 0.44 -2.52
CA LEU A 235 38.70 -0.55 -2.36
C LEU A 235 39.14 -0.77 -0.92
N SER A 236 38.91 0.20 -0.01
CA SER A 236 39.17 0.05 1.41
C SER A 236 38.15 -0.80 2.16
N LEU A 237 36.99 -1.09 1.53
CA LEU A 237 35.96 -1.94 2.13
C LEU A 237 36.45 -3.38 2.22
N SER A 238 36.07 -4.08 3.29
CA SER A 238 36.40 -5.50 3.52
C SER A 238 35.65 -6.48 2.60
N TYR A 239 34.83 -5.98 1.69
CA TYR A 239 34.00 -6.74 0.76
C TYR A 239 33.79 -5.97 -0.55
N SER A 240 33.50 -6.69 -1.62
CA SER A 240 33.22 -6.08 -2.93
C SER A 240 31.74 -5.69 -3.04
N LEU A 241 31.47 -4.56 -3.71
CA LEU A 241 30.11 -4.16 -4.02
C LEU A 241 29.50 -5.08 -5.09
N THR A 242 28.20 -5.31 -4.98
CA THR A 242 27.45 -6.05 -6.00
C THR A 242 27.25 -5.21 -7.27
N LYS A 243 26.93 -5.88 -8.40
CA LYS A 243 26.64 -5.18 -9.66
C LYS A 243 25.51 -4.15 -9.52
N ASP A 244 24.45 -4.50 -8.79
CA ASP A 244 23.31 -3.61 -8.61
C ASP A 244 23.67 -2.42 -7.72
N GLN A 245 24.52 -2.59 -6.71
CA GLN A 245 25.02 -1.48 -5.89
C GLN A 245 25.87 -0.52 -6.72
N LEU A 246 26.74 -1.04 -7.60
CA LEU A 246 27.53 -0.22 -8.53
C LEU A 246 26.60 0.52 -9.50
N HIS A 247 25.60 -0.14 -10.04
CA HIS A 247 24.64 0.46 -10.96
C HIS A 247 23.83 1.58 -10.27
N ALA A 248 23.40 1.35 -9.01
CA ALA A 248 22.71 2.36 -8.22
C ALA A 248 23.61 3.59 -7.96
N LEU A 249 24.90 3.39 -7.70
CA LEU A 249 25.88 4.47 -7.57
C LEU A 249 26.08 5.23 -8.90
N GLU A 250 26.16 4.54 -10.03
CA GLU A 250 26.24 5.20 -11.35
C GLU A 250 25.02 6.09 -11.61
N ASP A 251 23.82 5.62 -11.28
CA ASP A 251 22.60 6.39 -11.40
C ASP A 251 22.63 7.65 -10.51
N ILE A 252 23.07 7.48 -9.25
CA ILE A 252 23.20 8.57 -8.28
C ILE A 252 24.24 9.59 -8.78
N PHE A 253 25.38 9.14 -9.28
CA PHE A 253 26.43 10.04 -9.78
C PHE A 253 25.98 10.84 -11.01
N LYS A 254 25.20 10.23 -11.91
CA LYS A 254 24.55 10.96 -13.03
C LYS A 254 23.61 12.05 -12.52
N ASP A 255 22.82 11.76 -11.46
CA ASP A 255 21.96 12.77 -10.86
C ASP A 255 22.76 13.90 -10.22
N MET A 256 23.85 13.59 -9.50
CA MET A 256 24.72 14.58 -8.86
C MET A 256 25.38 15.51 -9.86
N GLU A 257 25.76 14.99 -11.03
CA GLU A 257 26.37 15.77 -12.13
C GLU A 257 25.33 16.55 -12.95
N SER A 258 24.04 16.24 -12.77
CA SER A 258 22.92 16.90 -13.45
C SER A 258 22.68 18.32 -12.90
N PRO A 259 22.21 19.28 -13.74
CA PRO A 259 21.73 20.57 -13.25
C PRO A 259 20.44 20.48 -12.42
N SER A 260 19.75 19.35 -12.45
CA SER A 260 18.52 19.13 -11.72
C SER A 260 18.78 18.51 -10.35
N ARG A 261 17.94 18.87 -9.35
CA ARG A 261 18.04 18.26 -8.01
C ARG A 261 17.79 16.76 -8.06
N MET A 262 18.63 16.01 -7.41
CA MET A 262 18.40 14.59 -7.17
C MET A 262 17.22 14.40 -6.20
N ASN A 263 16.29 13.53 -6.58
CA ASN A 263 15.20 13.04 -5.74
C ASN A 263 15.06 11.55 -6.03
N ARG A 264 15.89 10.72 -5.37
CA ARG A 264 16.05 9.31 -5.73
C ARG A 264 15.70 8.38 -4.58
N LEU A 265 15.01 7.30 -4.91
CA LEU A 265 14.76 6.18 -4.03
C LEU A 265 15.70 5.02 -4.38
N VAL A 266 16.48 4.56 -3.41
CA VAL A 266 17.22 3.29 -3.48
C VAL A 266 16.42 2.23 -2.75
N GLU A 267 15.95 1.27 -3.50
CA GLU A 267 15.11 0.19 -3.04
C GLU A 267 15.87 -1.13 -3.07
N GLY A 268 15.62 -1.99 -2.10
CA GLY A 268 16.22 -3.31 -2.05
C GLY A 268 15.79 -4.09 -0.82
N ASP A 269 15.92 -5.40 -0.86
CA ASP A 269 15.54 -6.27 0.25
C ASP A 269 16.34 -5.99 1.53
N VAL A 270 15.88 -6.54 2.65
CA VAL A 270 16.60 -6.47 3.93
C VAL A 270 18.00 -7.05 3.77
N GLY A 271 19.02 -6.23 4.08
CA GLY A 271 20.41 -6.64 3.95
C GLY A 271 20.98 -6.64 2.54
N SER A 272 20.35 -5.99 1.56
CA SER A 272 20.91 -5.78 0.21
C SER A 272 22.06 -4.76 0.16
N GLY A 273 22.37 -4.09 1.29
CA GLY A 273 23.47 -3.13 1.38
C GLY A 273 23.13 -1.72 0.89
N LYS A 274 21.87 -1.28 0.95
CA LYS A 274 21.47 0.10 0.63
C LYS A 274 22.27 1.16 1.39
N THR A 275 22.57 0.88 2.66
CA THR A 275 23.31 1.80 3.52
C THR A 275 24.67 2.14 2.97
N ILE A 276 25.46 1.17 2.45
CA ILE A 276 26.79 1.47 1.89
C ILE A 276 26.70 2.36 0.65
N VAL A 277 25.67 2.20 -0.18
CA VAL A 277 25.42 3.09 -1.33
C VAL A 277 25.18 4.52 -0.86
N ALA A 278 24.38 4.70 0.19
CA ALA A 278 24.15 6.01 0.79
C ALA A 278 25.44 6.61 1.38
N LEU A 279 26.26 5.81 2.08
CA LEU A 279 27.53 6.29 2.67
C LEU A 279 28.54 6.70 1.61
N ILE A 280 28.66 5.97 0.51
CA ILE A 280 29.50 6.35 -0.64
C ILE A 280 28.98 7.66 -1.26
N THR A 281 27.67 7.82 -1.36
CA THR A 281 27.06 9.07 -1.84
C THR A 281 27.40 10.24 -0.89
N MET A 282 27.24 10.07 0.41
CA MET A 282 27.61 11.10 1.40
C MET A 282 29.08 11.47 1.31
N TYR A 283 29.96 10.49 1.10
CA TYR A 283 31.38 10.73 0.88
C TYR A 283 31.66 11.54 -0.40
N ALA A 284 30.93 11.28 -1.47
CA ALA A 284 31.04 12.06 -2.71
C ALA A 284 30.66 13.55 -2.49
N TYR A 285 29.65 13.84 -1.68
CA TYR A 285 29.30 15.21 -1.27
C TYR A 285 30.39 15.85 -0.41
N PHE A 286 30.95 15.11 0.56
CA PHE A 286 32.06 15.59 1.39
C PHE A 286 33.28 15.98 0.55
N LEU A 287 33.66 15.20 -0.47
CA LEU A 287 34.79 15.51 -1.35
C LEU A 287 34.60 16.83 -2.12
N ASN A 288 33.39 17.32 -2.23
CA ASN A 288 33.03 18.59 -2.87
C ASN A 288 32.73 19.72 -1.87
N GLY A 289 33.07 19.53 -0.58
CA GLY A 289 32.89 20.54 0.45
C GLY A 289 31.44 20.73 0.95
N TYR A 290 30.56 19.78 0.65
CA TYR A 290 29.18 19.79 1.16
C TYR A 290 29.04 18.94 2.43
N GLN A 291 28.11 19.36 3.27
CA GLN A 291 27.64 18.56 4.41
C GLN A 291 26.51 17.63 4.00
N SER A 292 26.38 16.51 4.73
CA SER A 292 25.31 15.55 4.52
C SER A 292 24.62 15.19 5.83
N SER A 293 23.31 14.91 5.79
CA SER A 293 22.57 14.40 6.94
C SER A 293 21.92 13.05 6.63
N LEU A 294 21.95 12.12 7.61
CA LEU A 294 21.26 10.82 7.55
C LEU A 294 20.24 10.75 8.66
N MET A 295 18.97 10.67 8.29
CA MET A 295 17.84 10.55 9.21
C MET A 295 17.43 9.09 9.35
N ALA A 296 17.51 8.56 10.57
CA ALA A 296 17.09 7.21 10.93
C ALA A 296 15.77 7.25 11.74
N PRO A 297 14.90 6.23 11.60
CA PRO A 297 13.59 6.21 12.26
C PRO A 297 13.67 6.03 13.78
N THR A 298 14.75 5.46 14.30
CA THR A 298 14.96 5.21 15.73
C THR A 298 16.36 5.56 16.17
N GLU A 299 16.50 5.79 17.48
CA GLU A 299 17.78 6.13 18.10
C GLU A 299 18.80 4.99 17.98
N ILE A 300 18.37 3.75 18.16
CA ILE A 300 19.23 2.56 18.01
C ILE A 300 19.83 2.48 16.60
N LEU A 301 19.02 2.71 15.57
CA LEU A 301 19.52 2.73 14.17
C LEU A 301 20.45 3.91 13.92
N ALA A 302 20.14 5.08 14.48
CA ALA A 302 21.03 6.24 14.37
C ALA A 302 22.41 5.95 15.00
N ILE A 303 22.45 5.34 16.17
CA ILE A 303 23.68 4.91 16.84
C ILE A 303 24.41 3.84 16.01
N GLN A 304 23.69 2.87 15.45
CA GLN A 304 24.27 1.84 14.60
C GLN A 304 24.91 2.43 13.33
N HIS A 305 24.22 3.34 12.64
CA HIS A 305 24.79 4.05 11.49
C HIS A 305 26.01 4.89 11.89
N TYR A 306 25.93 5.60 12.99
CA TYR A 306 27.04 6.42 13.51
C TYR A 306 28.29 5.57 13.74
N ASN A 307 28.18 4.46 14.48
CA ASN A 307 29.30 3.57 14.76
C ASN A 307 29.90 2.97 13.50
N ASN A 308 29.05 2.58 12.54
CA ASN A 308 29.51 2.08 11.26
C ASN A 308 30.27 3.17 10.47
N MET A 309 29.76 4.40 10.46
CA MET A 309 30.40 5.51 9.75
C MET A 309 31.75 5.89 10.34
N ILE A 310 31.87 5.98 11.68
CA ILE A 310 33.18 6.24 12.33
C ILE A 310 34.19 5.19 11.91
N ASN A 311 33.82 3.91 11.92
CA ASN A 311 34.74 2.83 11.55
C ASN A 311 35.13 2.88 10.07
N LEU A 312 34.19 3.20 9.18
CA LEU A 312 34.44 3.24 7.72
C LEU A 312 35.26 4.46 7.32
N PHE A 313 35.04 5.60 7.96
CA PHE A 313 35.67 6.87 7.58
C PHE A 313 36.88 7.26 8.42
N LYS A 314 37.36 6.40 9.36
CA LYS A 314 38.47 6.71 10.29
C LYS A 314 39.74 7.21 9.57
N ASP A 315 40.01 6.70 8.36
CA ASP A 315 41.21 7.00 7.57
C ASP A 315 40.95 8.06 6.47
N PHE A 316 39.76 8.67 6.43
CA PHE A 316 39.32 9.56 5.35
C PHE A 316 39.06 11.02 5.76
N ASN A 317 39.47 11.41 6.97
CA ASN A 317 39.35 12.78 7.52
C ASN A 317 37.90 13.31 7.51
N VAL A 318 36.91 12.46 7.72
CA VAL A 318 35.50 12.82 7.78
C VAL A 318 35.06 12.94 9.23
N ASN A 319 34.56 14.11 9.62
CA ASN A 319 33.99 14.33 10.94
C ASN A 319 32.50 14.01 10.97
N VAL A 320 32.14 13.01 11.77
CA VAL A 320 30.76 12.52 11.91
C VAL A 320 30.20 12.85 13.28
N ALA A 321 28.96 13.33 13.35
CA ALA A 321 28.26 13.59 14.61
C ALA A 321 26.92 12.85 14.70
N LEU A 322 26.52 12.55 15.95
CA LEU A 322 25.25 11.91 16.26
C LEU A 322 24.37 12.87 17.08
N ILE A 323 23.13 13.08 16.66
CA ILE A 323 22.13 13.87 17.37
C ILE A 323 20.87 13.05 17.59
N THR A 324 20.58 12.75 18.84
CA THR A 324 19.37 12.01 19.24
C THR A 324 18.62 12.75 20.35
N SER A 325 17.51 12.18 20.79
CA SER A 325 16.74 12.71 21.92
C SER A 325 17.52 12.59 23.26
N SER A 326 18.42 11.61 23.37
CA SER A 326 19.25 11.38 24.56
C SER A 326 20.50 12.22 24.59
N THR A 327 20.90 12.93 23.53
CA THR A 327 22.08 13.79 23.47
C THR A 327 21.96 14.94 24.48
N LYS A 328 22.94 15.06 25.40
CA LYS A 328 22.95 16.11 26.44
C LYS A 328 22.97 17.50 25.81
N LYS A 329 22.29 18.46 26.42
CA LYS A 329 22.17 19.83 25.91
C LYS A 329 23.54 20.51 25.64
N SER A 330 24.54 20.32 26.53
CA SER A 330 25.89 20.87 26.35
C SER A 330 26.61 20.28 25.13
N GLU A 331 26.46 19.00 24.91
CA GLU A 331 27.03 18.28 23.77
C GLU A 331 26.31 18.67 22.47
N LYS A 332 24.98 18.77 22.52
CA LYS A 332 24.15 19.21 21.42
C LYS A 332 24.56 20.60 20.92
N ASN A 333 24.81 21.53 21.81
CA ASN A 333 25.25 22.87 21.44
C ASN A 333 26.61 22.86 20.73
N LYS A 334 27.60 22.05 21.20
CA LYS A 334 28.89 21.88 20.52
C LYS A 334 28.75 21.29 19.12
N ILE A 335 27.85 20.31 18.98
CA ILE A 335 27.55 19.69 17.67
C ILE A 335 26.91 20.72 16.74
N TYR A 336 25.97 21.53 17.24
CA TYR A 336 25.32 22.58 16.43
C TYR A 336 26.33 23.62 15.95
N GLU A 337 27.24 24.05 16.83
CA GLU A 337 28.35 24.96 16.49
C GLU A 337 29.27 24.33 15.44
N GLY A 338 29.62 23.04 15.58
CA GLY A 338 30.44 22.33 14.62
C GLY A 338 29.76 22.13 13.25
N ILE A 339 28.44 22.04 13.22
CA ILE A 339 27.67 21.95 11.94
C ILE A 339 27.62 23.33 11.30
N SER A 340 27.34 24.38 12.05
CA SER A 340 27.21 25.73 11.52
C SER A 340 28.54 26.33 11.05
N ASN A 341 29.66 25.94 11.62
CA ASN A 341 30.98 26.37 11.17
C ASN A 341 31.63 25.44 10.13
N GLY A 342 30.98 24.31 9.78
CA GLY A 342 31.43 23.36 8.77
C GLY A 342 32.48 22.34 9.23
N SER A 343 32.90 22.36 10.53
CA SER A 343 33.84 21.38 11.06
C SER A 343 33.28 19.96 11.17
N ILE A 344 31.94 19.80 11.24
CA ILE A 344 31.26 18.52 11.15
C ILE A 344 30.72 18.36 9.73
N ASN A 345 31.12 17.27 9.07
CA ASN A 345 30.83 17.02 7.67
C ASN A 345 29.57 16.18 7.48
N MET A 346 29.36 15.21 8.37
CA MET A 346 28.23 14.29 8.27
C MET A 346 27.49 14.21 9.61
N VAL A 347 26.17 14.29 9.57
CA VAL A 347 25.33 14.26 10.78
C VAL A 347 24.32 13.14 10.67
N ILE A 348 24.25 12.33 11.71
CA ILE A 348 23.25 11.26 11.83
C ILE A 348 22.31 11.61 12.96
N GLY A 349 21.05 11.36 12.80
CA GLY A 349 20.09 11.55 13.89
C GLY A 349 18.70 11.03 13.58
N THR A 350 17.81 11.31 14.52
CA THR A 350 16.39 11.02 14.40
C THR A 350 15.63 12.32 14.08
N HIS A 351 14.39 12.44 14.52
CA HIS A 351 13.62 13.69 14.43
C HIS A 351 14.34 14.92 15.01
N SER A 352 15.37 14.73 15.83
CA SER A 352 16.21 15.81 16.35
C SER A 352 16.91 16.64 15.27
N LEU A 353 17.07 16.08 14.06
CA LEU A 353 17.60 16.80 12.89
C LEU A 353 16.62 17.85 12.33
N LEU A 354 15.35 17.77 12.70
CA LEU A 354 14.30 18.70 12.25
C LEU A 354 14.22 19.97 13.10
N ASN A 355 14.99 20.04 14.21
CA ASN A 355 14.97 21.19 15.11
C ASN A 355 15.34 22.47 14.34
N GLU A 356 14.59 23.54 14.53
CA GLU A 356 14.79 24.83 13.87
C GLU A 356 16.14 25.46 14.19
N ASP A 357 16.66 25.26 15.41
CA ASP A 357 17.96 25.78 15.86
C ASP A 357 19.17 25.12 15.16
N LEU A 358 18.96 24.03 14.43
CA LEU A 358 20.03 23.35 13.69
C LEU A 358 20.22 24.01 12.33
N GLU A 359 21.30 24.73 12.17
CA GLU A 359 21.69 25.38 10.91
C GLU A 359 22.93 24.71 10.32
N PHE A 360 22.88 24.39 9.04
CA PHE A 360 24.02 23.83 8.30
C PHE A 360 24.78 24.93 7.58
N ASN A 361 26.12 24.83 7.55
CA ASN A 361 26.95 25.72 6.78
C ASN A 361 26.74 25.53 5.26
N ASN A 362 26.76 24.27 4.79
CA ASN A 362 26.62 23.95 3.37
C ASN A 362 25.99 22.56 3.17
N LEU A 363 24.70 22.40 3.50
CA LEU A 363 23.99 21.12 3.34
C LEU A 363 23.74 20.85 1.87
N GLY A 364 24.32 19.76 1.34
CA GLY A 364 24.12 19.32 -0.05
C GLY A 364 23.26 18.07 -0.19
N LEU A 365 23.27 17.17 0.80
CA LEU A 365 22.55 15.89 0.73
C LEU A 365 21.78 15.57 2.01
N VAL A 366 20.54 15.14 1.83
CA VAL A 366 19.73 14.51 2.88
C VAL A 366 19.46 13.06 2.51
N VAL A 367 19.87 12.15 3.39
CA VAL A 367 19.54 10.72 3.30
C VAL A 367 18.46 10.41 4.32
N THR A 368 17.43 9.69 3.92
CA THR A 368 16.35 9.23 4.82
C THR A 368 16.25 7.71 4.75
N ASP A 369 16.54 7.03 5.86
CA ASP A 369 16.40 5.58 5.96
C ASP A 369 14.95 5.22 6.35
N GLU A 370 14.41 4.13 5.78
CA GLU A 370 13.04 3.67 5.98
C GLU A 370 11.98 4.78 5.72
N GLN A 371 11.98 5.29 4.49
CA GLN A 371 11.16 6.43 4.04
C GLN A 371 9.70 6.41 4.54
N HIS A 372 9.07 5.24 4.57
CA HIS A 372 7.65 5.08 4.92
C HIS A 372 7.33 5.46 6.38
N ARG A 373 8.34 5.59 7.24
CA ARG A 373 8.18 5.97 8.66
C ARG A 373 8.18 7.48 8.90
N PHE A 374 8.44 8.28 7.86
CA PHE A 374 8.48 9.73 7.97
C PHE A 374 7.35 10.40 7.20
N GLY A 375 6.67 11.35 7.84
CA GLY A 375 5.64 12.17 7.20
C GLY A 375 6.21 13.09 6.11
N VAL A 376 5.37 13.44 5.13
CA VAL A 376 5.75 14.35 4.02
C VAL A 376 6.32 15.68 4.54
N ASN A 377 5.69 16.27 5.56
CA ASN A 377 6.14 17.54 6.14
C ASN A 377 7.53 17.43 6.80
N GLN A 378 7.84 16.31 7.42
CA GLN A 378 9.14 16.09 8.06
C GLN A 378 10.27 16.05 7.02
N ARG A 379 10.05 15.35 5.92
CA ARG A 379 10.99 15.27 4.80
C ARG A 379 11.21 16.64 4.14
N ARG A 380 10.13 17.41 3.96
CA ARG A 380 10.18 18.78 3.43
C ARG A 380 10.97 19.72 4.34
N ASN A 381 10.74 19.66 5.65
CA ASN A 381 11.43 20.51 6.63
C ASN A 381 12.95 20.27 6.64
N LEU A 382 13.38 19.00 6.56
CA LEU A 382 14.82 18.71 6.52
C LEU A 382 15.47 19.20 5.20
N ARG A 383 14.77 19.01 4.08
CA ARG A 383 15.21 19.53 2.78
C ARG A 383 15.35 21.07 2.75
N ASN A 384 14.47 21.77 3.47
CA ASN A 384 14.46 23.23 3.51
C ASN A 384 15.58 23.83 4.37
N LYS A 385 16.41 23.01 5.05
CA LYS A 385 17.56 23.47 5.85
C LYS A 385 18.80 23.85 5.02
N GLY A 386 18.75 23.70 3.71
CA GLY A 386 19.83 24.11 2.81
C GLY A 386 19.28 24.56 1.46
N ASN A 387 20.14 25.21 0.71
CA ASN A 387 19.83 25.65 -0.66
C ASN A 387 20.13 24.52 -1.65
N ASN A 388 19.17 24.17 -2.50
CA ASN A 388 19.35 23.15 -3.56
C ASN A 388 19.72 21.74 -3.06
N VAL A 389 19.20 21.33 -1.90
CA VAL A 389 19.52 20.06 -1.27
C VAL A 389 18.99 18.88 -2.08
N ASP A 390 19.87 17.95 -2.36
CA ASP A 390 19.57 16.67 -2.98
C ASP A 390 19.05 15.68 -1.93
N VAL A 391 18.18 14.77 -2.35
CA VAL A 391 17.52 13.83 -1.44
C VAL A 391 17.67 12.39 -1.92
N LEU A 392 18.14 11.54 -1.04
CA LEU A 392 18.26 10.09 -1.24
C LEU A 392 17.40 9.36 -0.20
N TYR A 393 16.43 8.62 -0.65
CA TYR A 393 15.60 7.76 0.19
C TYR A 393 16.07 6.32 0.13
N LEU A 394 16.04 5.64 1.27
CA LEU A 394 16.28 4.21 1.35
C LEU A 394 15.00 3.50 1.79
N SER A 395 14.67 2.38 1.14
CA SER A 395 13.54 1.53 1.51
C SER A 395 13.93 0.06 1.57
N ALA A 396 13.65 -0.61 2.70
CA ALA A 396 13.81 -2.05 2.85
C ALA A 396 12.52 -2.83 2.57
N THR A 397 11.42 -2.14 2.28
CA THR A 397 10.21 -2.78 1.77
C THR A 397 10.28 -2.80 0.25
N PRO A 398 10.54 -3.96 -0.38
CA PRO A 398 10.49 -4.05 -1.81
C PRO A 398 9.09 -3.68 -2.30
N ILE A 399 9.00 -2.78 -3.26
CA ILE A 399 7.78 -2.47 -3.99
C ILE A 399 8.02 -2.94 -5.42
N PRO A 400 7.13 -3.69 -6.05
CA PRO A 400 7.37 -4.11 -7.42
C PRO A 400 7.73 -2.91 -8.30
N ARG A 401 8.82 -3.03 -9.08
CA ARG A 401 9.42 -1.94 -9.88
C ARG A 401 8.39 -1.11 -10.64
N THR A 402 7.40 -1.80 -11.19
CA THR A 402 6.33 -1.18 -11.98
C THR A 402 5.44 -0.25 -11.14
N TYR A 403 5.24 -0.60 -9.86
CA TYR A 403 4.47 0.21 -8.92
C TYR A 403 5.29 1.35 -8.35
N ALA A 404 6.55 1.08 -8.06
CA ALA A 404 7.45 2.09 -7.53
C ALA A 404 7.58 3.28 -8.50
N LEU A 405 7.79 3.02 -9.80
CA LEU A 405 7.83 4.04 -10.86
C LEU A 405 6.54 4.85 -10.98
N THR A 406 5.43 4.29 -10.53
CA THR A 406 4.12 4.89 -10.62
C THR A 406 3.74 5.65 -9.37
N LEU A 407 3.97 5.05 -8.21
CA LEU A 407 3.61 5.62 -6.91
C LEU A 407 4.51 6.80 -6.54
N PHE A 408 5.78 6.73 -6.94
CA PHE A 408 6.80 7.75 -6.69
C PHE A 408 7.15 8.51 -7.98
N GLY A 409 6.14 8.90 -8.75
CA GLY A 409 6.32 9.53 -10.07
C GLY A 409 7.18 10.79 -10.08
N ASP A 410 7.38 11.43 -8.92
CA ASP A 410 8.28 12.56 -8.70
C ASP A 410 9.73 12.13 -8.35
N MET A 411 9.98 10.83 -8.10
CA MET A 411 11.30 10.29 -7.74
C MET A 411 11.88 9.44 -8.86
N ASP A 412 13.21 9.41 -8.93
CA ASP A 412 13.94 8.41 -9.69
C ASP A 412 14.23 7.21 -8.80
N ILE A 413 14.30 5.99 -9.38
CA ILE A 413 14.38 4.76 -8.60
C ILE A 413 15.55 3.92 -9.08
N SER A 414 16.40 3.49 -8.13
CA SER A 414 17.43 2.46 -8.34
C SER A 414 17.12 1.26 -7.47
N ILE A 415 17.16 0.06 -8.04
CA ILE A 415 16.79 -1.19 -7.37
C ILE A 415 18.03 -2.04 -7.16
N ILE A 416 18.18 -2.61 -5.95
CA ILE A 416 19.24 -3.56 -5.59
C ILE A 416 18.58 -4.91 -5.32
N GLU A 417 18.55 -5.77 -6.32
CA GLU A 417 17.96 -7.12 -6.23
C GLU A 417 18.97 -8.14 -5.69
N SER A 418 20.27 -7.93 -5.97
CA SER A 418 21.31 -8.85 -5.59
C SER A 418 21.44 -8.98 -4.08
N LYS A 419 21.43 -10.22 -3.59
CA LYS A 419 21.81 -10.53 -2.20
C LYS A 419 23.33 -10.49 -2.08
N ILE A 420 23.83 -10.00 -0.94
CA ILE A 420 25.26 -10.07 -0.61
C ILE A 420 25.68 -11.54 -0.56
N SER A 421 26.77 -11.90 -1.24
CA SER A 421 27.28 -13.27 -1.28
C SER A 421 27.63 -13.79 0.13
N GLY A 422 27.35 -15.07 0.41
CA GLY A 422 27.66 -15.73 1.67
C GLY A 422 26.48 -15.90 2.65
N ARG A 423 25.32 -15.31 2.40
CA ARG A 423 24.13 -15.52 3.24
C ARG A 423 23.38 -16.77 2.84
N LYS A 424 23.09 -17.64 3.83
CA LYS A 424 22.21 -18.79 3.64
C LYS A 424 20.75 -18.34 3.58
N GLU A 425 19.93 -19.09 2.86
CA GLU A 425 18.49 -18.86 2.84
C GLU A 425 17.87 -19.22 4.19
N ILE A 426 16.90 -18.42 4.62
CA ILE A 426 16.18 -18.64 5.88
C ILE A 426 15.10 -19.71 5.65
N THR A 427 15.21 -20.84 6.34
CA THR A 427 14.21 -21.89 6.27
C THR A 427 12.93 -21.43 6.96
N THR A 428 11.86 -21.28 6.19
CA THR A 428 10.54 -20.89 6.72
C THR A 428 9.65 -22.10 6.84
N LYS A 429 9.00 -22.30 8.00
CA LYS A 429 8.06 -23.41 8.26
C LYS A 429 6.80 -22.91 8.94
N VAL A 430 5.66 -23.47 8.54
CA VAL A 430 4.35 -23.18 9.15
C VAL A 430 3.97 -24.31 10.08
N PHE A 431 3.60 -23.99 11.33
CA PHE A 431 3.14 -24.92 12.36
C PHE A 431 1.73 -24.56 12.82
N LYS A 432 0.95 -25.59 13.17
CA LYS A 432 -0.32 -25.40 13.89
C LYS A 432 -0.04 -25.26 15.39
N ASN A 433 -0.93 -24.58 16.11
CA ASN A 433 -0.78 -24.38 17.56
C ASN A 433 -0.71 -25.72 18.36
N ASN A 434 -1.26 -26.82 17.82
CA ASN A 434 -1.20 -28.13 18.44
C ASN A 434 0.12 -28.88 18.20
N GLN A 435 1.02 -28.37 17.36
CA GLN A 435 2.36 -28.94 17.12
C GLN A 435 3.41 -28.31 18.05
N THR A 436 3.03 -28.07 19.29
CA THR A 436 3.86 -27.37 20.29
C THR A 436 5.21 -28.01 20.50
N ASP A 437 5.26 -29.32 20.62
CA ASP A 437 6.51 -30.06 20.89
C ASP A 437 7.52 -29.93 19.76
N GLU A 438 7.06 -29.88 18.51
CA GLU A 438 7.93 -29.78 17.33
C GLU A 438 8.67 -28.45 17.31
N TYR A 439 7.96 -27.32 17.42
CA TYR A 439 8.62 -26.04 17.39
C TYR A 439 9.40 -25.70 18.67
N LEU A 440 8.97 -26.16 19.84
CA LEU A 440 9.74 -26.04 21.08
C LEU A 440 11.05 -26.80 21.03
N ASN A 441 11.07 -28.02 20.46
CA ASN A 441 12.30 -28.79 20.25
C ASN A 441 13.27 -28.04 19.30
N MET A 442 12.77 -27.39 18.26
CA MET A 442 13.62 -26.57 17.39
C MET A 442 14.23 -25.36 18.12
N ILE A 443 13.43 -24.68 18.95
CA ILE A 443 13.91 -23.58 19.79
C ILE A 443 14.99 -24.07 20.76
N TYR A 444 14.73 -25.21 21.41
CA TYR A 444 15.68 -25.80 22.36
C TYR A 444 17.01 -26.16 21.70
N LYS A 445 16.98 -26.67 20.47
CA LYS A 445 18.19 -27.02 19.71
C LYS A 445 19.04 -25.78 19.47
N GLU A 446 18.45 -24.66 18.96
CA GLU A 446 19.15 -23.42 18.73
C GLU A 446 19.76 -22.82 20.01
N LEU A 447 18.99 -22.80 21.09
CA LEU A 447 19.46 -22.32 22.39
C LEU A 447 20.61 -23.18 22.95
N LYS A 448 20.56 -24.50 22.76
CA LYS A 448 21.64 -25.44 23.19
C LYS A 448 22.92 -25.22 22.39
N GLU A 449 22.81 -24.80 21.14
CA GLU A 449 23.95 -24.40 20.28
C GLU A 449 24.51 -23.03 20.62
N GLY A 450 23.90 -22.32 21.60
CA GLY A 450 24.31 -20.98 22.02
C GLY A 450 23.78 -19.87 21.13
N HIS A 451 22.75 -20.14 20.36
CA HIS A 451 22.10 -19.14 19.51
C HIS A 451 20.97 -18.41 20.24
N GLN A 452 20.59 -17.24 19.73
CA GLN A 452 19.51 -16.42 20.28
C GLN A 452 18.24 -16.53 19.44
N VAL A 453 17.08 -16.37 20.10
CA VAL A 453 15.77 -16.56 19.50
C VAL A 453 14.90 -15.33 19.69
N TYR A 454 14.25 -14.87 18.61
CA TYR A 454 13.17 -13.91 18.67
C TYR A 454 11.81 -14.61 18.73
N ILE A 455 10.93 -14.12 19.58
CA ILE A 455 9.52 -14.54 19.62
C ILE A 455 8.65 -13.31 19.40
N VAL A 456 7.80 -13.34 18.38
CA VAL A 456 6.92 -12.23 18.01
C VAL A 456 5.48 -12.65 18.20
N SER A 457 4.71 -11.81 18.90
CA SER A 457 3.26 -11.96 19.04
C SER A 457 2.55 -10.70 18.51
N PRO A 458 1.44 -10.84 17.78
CA PRO A 458 0.66 -9.68 17.37
C PRO A 458 0.08 -8.97 18.60
N LEU A 459 -0.15 -7.66 18.45
CA LEU A 459 -0.95 -6.89 19.39
C LEU A 459 -2.37 -7.47 19.44
N ILE A 460 -2.80 -7.98 20.59
CA ILE A 460 -4.19 -8.32 20.83
C ILE A 460 -4.90 -7.02 21.18
N GLU A 461 -6.10 -6.78 20.66
CA GLU A 461 -6.94 -5.60 20.92
C GLU A 461 -7.45 -5.53 22.38
N SER A 462 -6.72 -6.10 23.32
CA SER A 462 -6.97 -5.95 24.76
C SER A 462 -6.38 -4.61 25.21
N GLU A 463 -7.08 -3.93 26.12
CA GLU A 463 -6.65 -2.63 26.69
C GLU A 463 -5.25 -2.68 27.34
N ASP A 464 -4.68 -3.88 27.52
CA ASP A 464 -3.38 -4.07 28.16
C ASP A 464 -2.45 -5.05 27.42
N GLU A 465 -1.78 -4.51 26.37
CA GLU A 465 -0.75 -5.20 25.56
C GLU A 465 0.35 -5.88 26.41
N SER A 466 0.63 -5.28 27.58
CA SER A 466 1.69 -5.77 28.48
C SER A 466 1.34 -7.08 29.17
N LEU A 467 0.05 -7.39 29.34
CA LEU A 467 -0.41 -8.61 30.01
C LEU A 467 -0.25 -9.87 29.16
N ASP A 468 -0.50 -9.77 27.85
CA ASP A 468 -0.44 -10.93 26.96
C ASP A 468 0.99 -11.35 26.67
N ILE A 469 1.89 -10.37 26.49
CA ILE A 469 3.33 -10.64 26.34
C ILE A 469 3.91 -11.21 27.64
N LYS A 470 3.49 -10.72 28.80
CA LYS A 470 3.92 -11.25 30.10
C LYS A 470 3.46 -12.69 30.28
N LYS A 471 2.22 -13.02 29.94
CA LYS A 471 1.73 -14.43 29.96
C LYS A 471 2.54 -15.33 29.04
N LEU A 472 2.92 -14.84 27.86
CA LEU A 472 3.76 -15.59 26.94
C LEU A 472 5.16 -15.78 27.52
N ARG A 473 5.77 -14.73 28.10
CA ARG A 473 7.04 -14.83 28.83
C ARG A 473 6.98 -15.87 29.93
N ASP A 474 5.92 -15.86 30.76
CA ASP A 474 5.79 -16.80 31.89
C ASP A 474 5.71 -18.25 31.40
N LYS A 475 4.99 -18.50 30.29
CA LYS A 475 4.96 -19.84 29.66
C LYS A 475 6.33 -20.27 29.16
N PHE A 476 7.06 -19.40 28.49
CA PHE A 476 8.41 -19.68 27.97
C PHE A 476 9.42 -19.82 29.10
N SER A 477 9.31 -19.07 30.19
CA SER A 477 10.17 -19.20 31.37
C SER A 477 9.97 -20.55 32.09
N LEU A 478 8.77 -21.11 32.01
CA LEU A 478 8.53 -22.47 32.54
C LEU A 478 9.16 -23.57 31.66
N ALA A 479 9.13 -23.38 30.34
CA ALA A 479 9.69 -24.32 29.37
C ALA A 479 11.22 -24.24 29.27
N PHE A 480 11.80 -23.05 29.42
CA PHE A 480 13.23 -22.74 29.21
C PHE A 480 13.88 -22.13 30.46
N LYS A 481 13.82 -22.87 31.60
CA LYS A 481 14.26 -22.37 32.93
C LYS A 481 15.72 -21.94 33.03
N ASN A 482 16.58 -22.46 32.15
CA ASN A 482 18.03 -22.22 32.18
C ASN A 482 18.46 -21.08 31.22
N TYR A 483 17.51 -20.37 30.59
CA TYR A 483 17.79 -19.35 29.62
C TYR A 483 17.20 -18.00 30.05
N ASN A 484 17.90 -16.92 29.73
CA ASN A 484 17.50 -15.57 30.04
C ASN A 484 16.44 -15.07 29.05
N ILE A 485 15.26 -14.74 29.55
CA ILE A 485 14.13 -14.29 28.74
C ILE A 485 13.72 -12.88 29.15
N ASP A 486 13.62 -12.00 28.18
CA ASP A 486 13.12 -10.66 28.41
C ASP A 486 12.05 -10.26 27.37
N ILE A 487 11.34 -9.16 27.63
CA ILE A 487 10.22 -8.69 26.81
C ILE A 487 10.49 -7.29 26.27
N LEU A 488 10.01 -7.02 25.03
CA LEU A 488 10.10 -5.72 24.37
C LEU A 488 8.75 -5.35 23.75
N HIS A 489 8.15 -4.21 24.14
CA HIS A 489 6.86 -3.79 23.56
C HIS A 489 6.74 -2.28 23.35
N GLY A 490 5.75 -1.85 22.56
CA GLY A 490 5.55 -0.48 22.11
C GLY A 490 5.42 0.54 23.23
N LYS A 491 4.78 0.20 24.34
CA LYS A 491 4.50 1.09 25.48
C LYS A 491 5.71 1.38 26.39
N MET A 492 6.82 0.65 26.22
CA MET A 492 8.06 0.94 26.96
C MET A 492 8.66 2.28 26.54
N LYS A 493 9.35 2.96 27.49
CA LYS A 493 10.11 4.17 27.18
C LYS A 493 11.30 3.84 26.28
N SER A 494 11.71 4.78 25.42
CA SER A 494 12.85 4.57 24.50
C SER A 494 14.08 4.05 25.21
N LYS A 495 14.44 4.62 26.36
CA LYS A 495 15.61 4.21 27.13
C LYS A 495 15.55 2.73 27.59
N GLU A 496 14.40 2.28 28.05
CA GLU A 496 14.18 0.88 28.47
C GLU A 496 14.31 -0.07 27.27
N LYS A 497 13.75 0.33 26.10
CA LYS A 497 13.90 -0.44 24.85
C LYS A 497 15.36 -0.57 24.44
N ASP A 498 16.10 0.51 24.54
CA ASP A 498 17.51 0.56 24.18
C ASP A 498 18.36 -0.32 25.10
N GLU A 499 18.09 -0.29 26.42
CA GLU A 499 18.76 -1.14 27.40
C GLU A 499 18.52 -2.62 27.13
N ILE A 500 17.27 -3.04 26.87
CA ILE A 500 16.92 -4.44 26.57
C ILE A 500 17.57 -4.89 25.27
N MET A 501 17.52 -4.07 24.22
CA MET A 501 18.13 -4.39 22.94
C MET A 501 19.65 -4.48 23.02
N ASN A 502 20.30 -3.64 23.84
CA ASN A 502 21.74 -3.74 24.10
C ASN A 502 22.09 -5.03 24.86
N LYS A 503 21.31 -5.42 25.88
CA LYS A 503 21.49 -6.70 26.57
C LYS A 503 21.33 -7.88 25.61
N TYR A 504 20.33 -7.84 24.74
CA TYR A 504 20.11 -8.88 23.73
C TYR A 504 21.27 -8.95 22.73
N LYS A 505 21.76 -7.80 22.24
CA LYS A 505 22.91 -7.73 21.37
C LYS A 505 24.20 -8.25 22.01
N ASN A 506 24.38 -8.02 23.31
CA ASN A 506 25.55 -8.48 24.07
C ASN A 506 25.41 -9.95 24.53
N HIS A 507 24.34 -10.66 24.11
CA HIS A 507 24.05 -12.03 24.50
C HIS A 507 23.83 -12.23 26.02
N GLU A 508 23.28 -11.20 26.68
CA GLU A 508 22.83 -11.30 28.07
C GLU A 508 21.38 -11.85 28.17
N ILE A 509 20.66 -11.86 27.03
CA ILE A 509 19.32 -12.39 26.84
C ILE A 509 19.36 -13.42 25.73
N ASP A 510 18.83 -14.63 25.96
CA ASP A 510 18.79 -15.73 25.01
C ASP A 510 17.50 -15.72 24.16
N ILE A 511 16.37 -15.38 24.79
CA ILE A 511 15.06 -15.28 24.14
C ILE A 511 14.50 -13.88 24.33
N LEU A 512 14.24 -13.18 23.24
CA LEU A 512 13.55 -11.89 23.27
C LEU A 512 12.13 -12.00 22.74
N ILE A 513 11.15 -11.82 23.64
CA ILE A 513 9.73 -11.85 23.30
C ILE A 513 9.26 -10.42 23.01
N SER A 514 8.69 -10.18 21.83
CA SER A 514 8.32 -8.84 21.42
C SER A 514 7.01 -8.76 20.64
N THR A 515 6.48 -7.55 20.55
CA THR A 515 5.50 -7.17 19.54
C THR A 515 6.21 -6.81 18.22
N THR A 516 5.49 -6.24 17.26
CA THR A 516 6.05 -5.74 15.98
C THR A 516 7.16 -4.68 16.11
N VAL A 517 7.45 -4.20 17.31
CA VAL A 517 8.52 -3.21 17.56
C VAL A 517 9.90 -3.70 17.08
N ILE A 518 10.11 -5.01 16.94
CA ILE A 518 11.35 -5.59 16.37
C ILE A 518 11.51 -5.29 14.87
N GLU A 519 10.49 -4.84 14.15
CA GLU A 519 10.64 -4.42 12.74
C GLU A 519 11.74 -3.38 12.53
N VAL A 520 12.22 -2.74 13.60
CA VAL A 520 13.27 -1.73 13.55
C VAL A 520 14.65 -2.35 13.55
N GLY A 521 15.36 -2.19 12.48
CA GLY A 521 16.63 -2.64 11.91
C GLY A 521 17.85 -2.98 12.78
N VAL A 522 17.73 -3.35 14.05
CA VAL A 522 18.88 -3.74 14.89
C VAL A 522 19.51 -5.04 14.39
N ASP A 523 20.82 -5.02 14.19
CA ASP A 523 21.60 -6.17 13.73
C ASP A 523 22.09 -7.00 14.92
N VAL A 524 21.54 -8.20 15.09
CA VAL A 524 21.99 -9.19 16.07
C VAL A 524 22.46 -10.43 15.34
N LYS A 525 23.77 -10.56 15.17
CA LYS A 525 24.37 -11.65 14.37
C LYS A 525 24.10 -13.04 14.91
N ASN A 526 23.96 -13.20 16.24
CA ASN A 526 23.77 -14.49 16.89
C ASN A 526 22.30 -14.96 16.92
N ALA A 527 21.35 -14.13 16.47
CA ALA A 527 19.96 -14.52 16.37
C ALA A 527 19.70 -15.34 15.10
N THR A 528 19.51 -16.64 15.25
CA THR A 528 19.31 -17.59 14.15
C THR A 528 17.85 -17.99 13.97
N MET A 529 17.00 -17.77 14.96
CA MET A 529 15.60 -18.19 14.90
C MET A 529 14.63 -17.05 15.23
N ILE A 530 13.55 -16.95 14.45
CA ILE A 530 12.38 -16.12 14.76
C ILE A 530 11.12 -16.97 14.75
N VAL A 531 10.32 -16.86 15.81
CA VAL A 531 9.02 -17.55 15.95
C VAL A 531 7.92 -16.50 15.97
N ILE A 532 6.96 -16.59 15.07
CA ILE A 532 5.88 -15.61 14.92
C ILE A 532 4.56 -16.30 15.24
N PHE A 533 3.94 -15.92 16.36
CA PHE A 533 2.62 -16.41 16.76
C PHE A 533 1.50 -15.67 16.06
N ASP A 534 0.36 -16.36 15.86
CA ASP A 534 -0.80 -15.85 15.11
C ASP A 534 -0.39 -15.20 13.78
N ALA A 535 0.49 -15.89 13.04
CA ALA A 535 1.13 -15.37 11.85
C ALA A 535 0.13 -14.93 10.75
N GLU A 536 -1.08 -15.50 10.72
CA GLU A 536 -2.15 -15.12 9.80
C GLU A 536 -2.67 -13.68 9.98
N ARG A 537 -2.37 -13.06 11.12
CA ARG A 537 -2.77 -11.67 11.41
C ARG A 537 -1.84 -10.64 10.77
N PHE A 538 -0.66 -11.05 10.34
CA PHE A 538 0.33 -10.18 9.71
C PHE A 538 0.19 -10.13 8.19
N GLY A 539 0.53 -8.98 7.59
CA GLY A 539 0.72 -8.86 6.15
C GLY A 539 2.02 -9.51 5.68
N LEU A 540 2.10 -9.90 4.39
CA LEU A 540 3.31 -10.52 3.83
C LEU A 540 4.54 -9.63 3.98
N ALA A 541 4.42 -8.32 3.75
CA ALA A 541 5.51 -7.38 3.93
C ALA A 541 6.07 -7.38 5.37
N THR A 542 5.19 -7.37 6.38
CA THR A 542 5.58 -7.45 7.79
C THR A 542 6.25 -8.78 8.13
N LEU A 543 5.67 -9.91 7.67
CA LEU A 543 6.28 -11.23 7.87
C LEU A 543 7.67 -11.31 7.22
N HIS A 544 7.84 -10.73 6.04
CA HIS A 544 9.13 -10.68 5.37
C HIS A 544 10.17 -9.82 6.13
N GLN A 545 9.78 -8.65 6.61
CA GLN A 545 10.65 -7.80 7.44
C GLN A 545 11.07 -8.49 8.74
N LEU A 546 10.12 -9.20 9.39
CA LEU A 546 10.39 -10.00 10.58
C LEU A 546 11.33 -11.17 10.26
N ARG A 547 11.09 -11.92 9.17
CA ARG A 547 12.01 -12.97 8.71
C ARG A 547 13.42 -12.44 8.50
N GLY A 548 13.58 -11.25 7.94
CA GLY A 548 14.86 -10.58 7.73
C GLY A 548 15.60 -10.14 9.00
N ARG A 549 15.03 -10.37 10.20
CA ARG A 549 15.73 -10.13 11.48
C ARG A 549 16.73 -11.22 11.83
N VAL A 550 16.63 -12.38 11.23
CA VAL A 550 17.58 -13.49 11.34
C VAL A 550 18.32 -13.72 10.02
N GLY A 551 19.28 -14.62 9.98
CA GLY A 551 20.06 -14.91 8.77
C GLY A 551 21.04 -13.80 8.40
N ARG A 552 21.68 -13.17 9.40
CA ARG A 552 22.65 -12.09 9.19
C ARG A 552 24.13 -12.54 9.32
N ASN A 553 24.31 -13.81 9.37
CA ASN A 553 25.60 -14.53 9.41
C ASN A 553 25.56 -15.73 8.47
N ASP A 554 26.59 -16.57 8.51
CA ASP A 554 26.72 -17.79 7.70
C ASP A 554 26.04 -19.01 8.35
N LEU A 555 25.34 -18.83 9.50
CA LEU A 555 24.63 -19.89 10.20
C LEU A 555 23.29 -20.19 9.51
N GLU A 556 22.82 -21.42 9.69
CA GLU A 556 21.45 -21.77 9.32
C GLU A 556 20.45 -21.00 10.17
N SER A 557 19.42 -20.47 9.55
CA SER A 557 18.45 -19.63 10.24
C SER A 557 17.03 -20.04 9.90
N TYR A 558 16.14 -19.86 10.86
CA TYR A 558 14.78 -20.38 10.81
C TYR A 558 13.74 -19.30 11.10
N CYS A 559 12.65 -19.32 10.32
CA CYS A 559 11.45 -18.53 10.56
C CYS A 559 10.27 -19.47 10.77
N LEU A 560 9.76 -19.55 11.99
CA LEU A 560 8.64 -20.42 12.35
C LEU A 560 7.36 -19.59 12.43
N LEU A 561 6.37 -19.91 11.62
CA LEU A 561 5.07 -19.25 11.56
C LEU A 561 4.03 -20.12 12.25
N ILE A 562 3.53 -19.68 13.40
CA ILE A 562 2.56 -20.42 14.20
C ILE A 562 1.15 -19.87 13.89
N SER A 563 0.25 -20.75 13.40
CA SER A 563 -1.11 -20.35 13.04
C SER A 563 -2.10 -21.52 13.09
N ASN A 564 -3.33 -21.24 13.52
CA ASN A 564 -4.42 -22.21 13.42
C ASN A 564 -5.15 -22.17 12.07
N LYS A 565 -4.91 -21.14 11.26
CA LYS A 565 -5.57 -20.91 9.97
C LYS A 565 -4.57 -21.13 8.84
N GLU A 566 -4.89 -22.03 7.94
CA GLU A 566 -4.17 -22.12 6.68
C GLU A 566 -4.61 -20.96 5.78
N THR A 567 -3.71 -20.05 5.50
CA THR A 567 -3.97 -18.91 4.60
C THR A 567 -3.03 -18.99 3.41
N GLU A 568 -3.47 -18.45 2.27
CA GLU A 568 -2.63 -18.35 1.07
C GLU A 568 -1.32 -17.59 1.36
N ARG A 569 -1.38 -16.55 2.21
CA ARG A 569 -0.22 -15.76 2.64
C ARG A 569 0.87 -16.61 3.31
N LEU A 570 0.49 -17.51 4.20
CA LEU A 570 1.47 -18.37 4.91
C LEU A 570 2.14 -19.36 3.96
N LYS A 571 1.40 -19.93 3.00
CA LYS A 571 1.96 -20.80 1.96
C LYS A 571 2.93 -20.06 1.06
N ILE A 572 2.59 -18.82 0.66
CA ILE A 572 3.46 -17.95 -0.11
C ILE A 572 4.74 -17.64 0.67
N MET A 573 4.63 -17.32 1.95
CA MET A 573 5.77 -17.00 2.81
C MET A 573 6.71 -18.20 3.01
N GLU A 574 6.20 -19.42 3.03
CA GLU A 574 6.98 -20.67 3.11
C GLU A 574 7.70 -20.97 1.79
N SER A 575 7.08 -20.72 0.64
CA SER A 575 7.59 -21.09 -0.68
C SER A 575 8.45 -20.01 -1.35
N ILE A 576 8.28 -18.74 -0.99
CA ILE A 576 8.98 -17.61 -1.62
C ILE A 576 9.96 -16.96 -0.65
N HIS A 577 11.23 -16.91 -1.05
CA HIS A 577 12.33 -16.30 -0.27
C HIS A 577 12.73 -14.92 -0.78
N ASP A 578 12.35 -14.57 -2.00
CA ASP A 578 12.66 -13.32 -2.67
C ASP A 578 11.68 -12.22 -2.23
N GLY A 579 12.21 -11.09 -1.72
CA GLY A 579 11.39 -9.99 -1.20
C GLY A 579 10.57 -9.28 -2.27
N PHE A 580 11.09 -9.13 -3.50
CA PHE A 580 10.35 -8.51 -4.59
C PHE A 580 9.17 -9.36 -5.04
N LYS A 581 9.39 -10.68 -5.19
CA LYS A 581 8.32 -11.64 -5.51
C LYS A 581 7.26 -11.69 -4.41
N LEU A 582 7.69 -11.67 -3.13
CA LEU A 582 6.75 -11.58 -2.00
C LEU A 582 5.92 -10.32 -2.04
N SER A 583 6.53 -9.20 -2.42
CA SER A 583 5.83 -7.94 -2.58
C SER A 583 4.80 -7.99 -3.72
N GLU A 584 5.12 -8.61 -4.85
CA GLU A 584 4.17 -8.82 -5.95
C GLU A 584 2.96 -9.65 -5.50
N GLU A 585 3.19 -10.71 -4.73
CA GLU A 585 2.14 -11.54 -4.17
C GLU A 585 1.31 -10.80 -3.10
N ASP A 586 1.94 -9.98 -2.24
CA ASP A 586 1.22 -9.14 -1.28
C ASP A 586 0.28 -8.15 -1.98
N PHE A 587 0.77 -7.55 -3.07
CA PHE A 587 -0.05 -6.69 -3.94
C PHE A 587 -1.22 -7.45 -4.58
N ARG A 588 -0.97 -8.65 -5.07
CA ARG A 588 -2.02 -9.51 -5.66
C ARG A 588 -3.12 -9.82 -4.65
N LEU A 589 -2.75 -10.15 -3.40
CA LEU A 589 -3.67 -10.58 -2.36
C LEU A 589 -4.47 -9.43 -1.71
N ARG A 590 -3.87 -8.25 -1.53
CA ARG A 590 -4.54 -7.11 -0.87
C ARG A 590 -5.60 -6.46 -1.73
N GLY A 591 -5.48 -6.54 -3.06
CA GLY A 591 -6.32 -5.72 -3.93
C GLY A 591 -6.00 -4.22 -3.81
N SER A 592 -6.70 -3.38 -4.57
CA SER A 592 -6.40 -1.95 -4.68
C SER A 592 -6.80 -1.07 -3.48
N GLY A 593 -7.55 -1.61 -2.51
CA GLY A 593 -8.19 -0.79 -1.47
C GLY A 593 -7.30 -0.37 -0.31
N ASP A 594 -6.37 -1.22 0.11
CA ASP A 594 -5.66 -1.04 1.38
C ASP A 594 -4.26 -0.42 1.27
N LEU A 595 -3.70 -0.32 0.07
CA LEU A 595 -2.33 0.17 -0.16
C LEU A 595 -2.21 1.70 -0.21
N PHE A 596 -3.29 2.34 -0.59
CA PHE A 596 -3.40 3.79 -0.60
C PHE A 596 -4.07 4.26 0.70
N GLY A 597 -3.47 3.91 1.84
CA GLY A 597 -3.87 4.52 3.10
C GLY A 597 -4.01 6.02 2.89
N THR A 598 -5.18 6.55 3.16
CA THR A 598 -5.66 7.92 2.93
C THR A 598 -4.75 9.05 3.46
N ARG A 599 -3.56 8.74 3.95
CA ARG A 599 -2.65 9.67 4.65
C ARG A 599 -1.30 9.92 4.00
N GLN A 600 -0.87 9.18 2.96
CA GLN A 600 0.49 9.35 2.42
C GLN A 600 0.59 10.10 1.08
N HIS A 601 -0.45 10.05 0.24
CA HIS A 601 -0.51 10.84 -1.00
C HIS A 601 -1.95 11.34 -1.14
N GLY A 602 -2.19 12.60 -0.88
CA GLY A 602 -3.50 13.22 -1.06
C GLY A 602 -4.07 12.88 -2.45
N ASP A 603 -5.34 12.50 -2.51
CA ASP A 603 -6.19 12.36 -3.72
C ASP A 603 -6.00 11.11 -4.62
N MET A 604 -5.51 9.96 -4.15
CA MET A 604 -5.47 8.74 -4.97
C MET A 604 -6.64 7.76 -4.70
N ASN A 605 -7.88 8.21 -4.78
CA ASN A 605 -9.03 7.31 -4.82
C ASN A 605 -9.45 7.07 -6.27
N PHE A 606 -8.86 6.04 -6.92
CA PHE A 606 -9.33 5.60 -8.22
C PHE A 606 -10.75 5.02 -8.11
N LYS A 607 -11.65 5.50 -8.94
CA LYS A 607 -13.06 5.07 -8.94
C LYS A 607 -13.28 3.82 -9.77
N VAL A 608 -12.50 3.63 -10.83
CA VAL A 608 -12.60 2.53 -11.79
C VAL A 608 -11.36 1.67 -11.83
N ALA A 609 -10.18 2.27 -11.88
CA ALA A 609 -8.90 1.58 -11.96
C ALA A 609 -8.57 0.82 -10.66
N LYS A 610 -7.98 -0.36 -10.82
CA LYS A 610 -7.51 -1.22 -9.72
C LYS A 610 -6.06 -1.54 -9.97
N LEU A 611 -5.16 -0.79 -9.37
CA LEU A 611 -3.74 -0.81 -9.71
C LEU A 611 -3.08 -2.18 -9.77
N PRO A 612 -3.33 -3.17 -8.91
CA PRO A 612 -2.69 -4.46 -9.14
C PRO A 612 -3.04 -5.07 -10.52
N ARG A 613 -4.27 -4.87 -11.00
CA ARG A 613 -4.74 -5.47 -12.26
C ARG A 613 -4.47 -4.59 -13.48
N ASP A 614 -4.40 -3.28 -13.29
CA ASP A 614 -4.39 -2.30 -14.38
C ASP A 614 -3.00 -1.66 -14.58
N ILE A 615 -1.95 -2.36 -14.16
CA ILE A 615 -0.56 -1.88 -14.24
C ILE A 615 -0.10 -1.63 -15.66
N ASP A 616 -0.51 -2.47 -16.62
CA ASP A 616 -0.12 -2.30 -18.02
C ASP A 616 -0.80 -1.08 -18.64
N VAL A 617 -2.06 -0.82 -18.26
CA VAL A 617 -2.75 0.42 -18.66
C VAL A 617 -2.01 1.63 -18.13
N LEU A 618 -1.51 1.56 -16.88
CA LEU A 618 -0.76 2.65 -16.28
C LEU A 618 0.59 2.91 -16.96
N LYS A 619 1.31 1.87 -17.40
CA LYS A 619 2.53 2.03 -18.22
C LYS A 619 2.22 2.78 -19.50
N HIS A 620 1.21 2.32 -20.24
CA HIS A 620 0.79 2.96 -21.49
C HIS A 620 0.39 4.44 -21.25
N THR A 621 -0.41 4.72 -20.21
CA THR A 621 -0.80 6.09 -19.89
C THR A 621 0.38 6.97 -19.47
N SER A 622 1.41 6.39 -18.82
CA SER A 622 2.63 7.12 -18.48
C SER A 622 3.44 7.52 -19.71
N GLU A 623 3.56 6.62 -20.70
CA GLU A 623 4.22 6.89 -21.97
C GLU A 623 3.47 7.94 -22.79
N ASP A 624 2.16 7.71 -22.96
CA ASP A 624 1.29 8.62 -23.72
C ASP A 624 1.24 10.02 -23.10
N SER A 625 1.19 10.11 -21.77
CA SER A 625 1.18 11.42 -21.08
C SER A 625 2.50 12.18 -21.24
N LYS A 626 3.66 11.51 -21.33
CA LYS A 626 4.95 12.16 -21.64
C LYS A 626 4.95 12.75 -23.04
N GLU A 627 4.37 12.04 -24.01
CA GLU A 627 4.26 12.50 -25.38
C GLU A 627 3.32 13.72 -25.49
N ILE A 628 2.16 13.65 -24.84
CA ILE A 628 1.20 14.77 -24.80
C ILE A 628 1.79 15.99 -24.10
N LEU A 629 2.57 15.82 -23.02
CA LEU A 629 3.22 16.94 -22.31
C LEU A 629 4.19 17.72 -23.18
N LYS A 630 4.87 17.10 -24.16
CA LYS A 630 5.76 17.82 -25.08
C LYS A 630 5.02 18.87 -25.91
N ASN A 631 3.72 18.65 -26.16
CA ASN A 631 2.87 19.52 -26.98
C ASN A 631 1.61 19.96 -26.20
N ILE A 632 1.73 20.17 -24.90
CA ILE A 632 0.59 20.43 -24.00
C ILE A 632 -0.19 21.69 -24.40
N ASP A 633 0.46 22.63 -25.08
CA ASP A 633 -0.18 23.87 -25.53
C ASP A 633 -1.30 23.65 -26.56
N ASN A 634 -1.30 22.50 -27.22
CA ASN A 634 -2.36 22.11 -28.16
C ASN A 634 -3.61 21.55 -27.45
N TYR A 635 -3.59 21.34 -26.13
CA TYR A 635 -4.63 20.64 -25.36
C TYR A 635 -5.17 21.52 -24.23
N SER A 636 -6.10 22.42 -24.54
CA SER A 636 -6.63 23.43 -23.59
C SER A 636 -7.25 22.84 -22.31
N LEU A 637 -7.97 21.70 -22.42
CA LEU A 637 -8.57 21.01 -21.25
C LEU A 637 -7.50 20.47 -20.31
N LEU A 638 -6.43 19.90 -20.85
CA LEU A 638 -5.32 19.36 -20.06
C LEU A 638 -4.48 20.46 -19.43
N GLN A 639 -4.34 21.59 -20.08
CA GLN A 639 -3.74 22.79 -19.49
C GLN A 639 -4.50 23.25 -18.23
N GLY A 640 -5.85 23.11 -18.24
CA GLY A 640 -6.68 23.39 -17.07
C GLY A 640 -6.28 22.55 -15.86
N ILE A 641 -6.13 21.23 -16.06
CA ILE A 641 -5.68 20.29 -15.03
C ILE A 641 -4.30 20.69 -14.48
N ILE A 642 -3.37 21.08 -15.36
CA ILE A 642 -2.03 21.50 -14.98
C ILE A 642 -2.04 22.82 -14.19
N LYS A 643 -2.87 23.78 -14.58
CA LYS A 643 -3.02 25.06 -13.84
C LYS A 643 -3.55 24.85 -12.41
N ASP A 644 -4.44 23.89 -12.22
CA ASP A 644 -4.97 23.58 -10.89
C ASP A 644 -3.91 22.95 -9.96
N ILE A 645 -2.94 22.23 -10.51
CA ILE A 645 -1.76 21.75 -9.75
C ILE A 645 -0.92 22.94 -9.29
N ARG A 646 -0.68 23.95 -10.18
CA ARG A 646 0.11 25.15 -9.87
C ARG A 646 -0.46 26.01 -8.74
N LYS A 647 -1.76 25.95 -8.50
CA LYS A 647 -2.42 26.73 -7.43
C LYS A 647 -2.36 26.03 -6.07
N LYS A 648 -2.11 24.71 -6.04
CA LYS A 648 -2.02 23.92 -4.80
C LYS A 648 -0.59 23.77 -4.26
N ASP A 649 0.43 24.04 -5.09
CA ASP A 649 1.84 24.16 -4.72
C ASP A 649 2.17 25.59 -4.27
#